data_d2cef00a7bf97e5e3fb31c77a98a8e74
#
_entry.id   d2cef00a7bf97e5e3fb31c77a98a8e74
#
_cell.length_a   1.000
_cell.length_b   1.000
_cell.length_c   1.000
_cell.angle_alpha   90.00
_cell.angle_beta   90.00
_cell.angle_gamma   90.00
#
_symmetry.space_group_name_H-M   'P 1'
#
loop_
_entity.id
_entity.type
_entity.pdbx_description
1 polymer ?
#
loop_
_entity_poly.entity_id
_entity_poly.type
_entity_poly.pdbx_seq_one_letter_code
_entity_poly.pdbx_strand_id
1 'polypeptide(L)'
;MERSLVLCVIGLFATLCAHAQVDNFALSFSGKGSVHCGELVEIEQQKSYTFQFWICPQEWNEGAVIFKSGDNFSACLGTEGSIVFTVGTTSLKATAKKQLSVGNWAQVTLLCNEGAAKVYANAVKCGSGTLAAIPKTATGLVIGEGFNGRIDEMRFWKIALSDEFEYFRHTTINQFNPDWDNLVAYFKMDQDLCENLVDYKGVYTPDCGYNYHGILNGDAKKIKVTDNTGLPYLVHGAYTNNERFYDRSIPREQYLLSNDLIILGIESFKDGHLRFSTPCNHGTLENCERLAEFEGRNGVLSLKGNGKMSVGKNAMLISEDSNGKATNAYAFECWLYLDEWTEGAYLFRKENEDGTQGLSIRLGDAEGQQVFVRVDGRNYGHAGKLAVGEWMHFAIVSRTSTSSSQQFGFVYNGTMSLGKNSMSDPVADNRPTNTSQFEAYIGEGLKGKMDDIMIWNNRPFDSSEIKANMEGRFRMPAIGGEVTAEQMRCYNSLWRFDKEDDPGYDLYSQDEWLAIMKSAYNGYRGARFRISVKSHDGWENTISNKSRREIFAADLARLSEHYDGVELDLEWASSWQNYGLLAEAIRAALPEGKSFEVSVHAYNYKYPTAKMDAVDAFTVQQYGPQKTWFSMSNFRSTLAAMENYGYAKEKIYASYSTTTSGPYTGGTMASSIIKGVRNGMMEGDFTPNEEMDSWTDATGLTYYFTGPLQTYRRAKHVVDNQYHGIFYWDMGNDVPVRHQYNLAKWCSYALNANVDTLITHVDVKPYDASLGVRDMRLTGDETVMAGEVSIYNMMGVLVCKAATKEEAIAQLPRGFYIIKGRNSQGKRVSEKMNKLY
;
A
#
# COMPACT_ATOMS: atom_id res chain seq x y z
N MET A 1 -3.84 -45.63 31.48
CA MET A 1 -2.72 -44.68 31.25
C MET A 1 -2.71 -44.11 29.84
N GLU A 2 -3.72 -44.40 29.00
CA GLU A 2 -3.77 -43.90 27.60
C GLU A 2 -4.80 -42.75 27.37
N ARG A 3 -5.53 -42.30 28.37
CA ARG A 3 -6.48 -41.18 28.24
C ARG A 3 -5.94 -39.84 28.71
N SER A 4 -4.77 -39.80 29.34
CA SER A 4 -4.16 -38.55 29.83
C SER A 4 -3.16 -37.93 28.85
N LEU A 5 -2.74 -38.67 27.81
CA LEU A 5 -1.80 -38.13 26.80
C LEU A 5 -2.49 -37.39 25.66
N VAL A 6 -3.78 -37.68 25.42
CA VAL A 6 -4.55 -37.03 24.35
C VAL A 6 -5.05 -35.63 24.76
N LEU A 7 -5.24 -35.37 26.05
CA LEU A 7 -5.67 -34.04 26.53
C LEU A 7 -4.52 -33.03 26.67
N CYS A 8 -3.26 -33.49 26.73
CA CYS A 8 -2.10 -32.58 26.71
C CYS A 8 -1.66 -32.16 25.29
N VAL A 9 -2.02 -32.92 24.26
CA VAL A 9 -1.71 -32.57 22.87
C VAL A 9 -2.77 -31.61 22.27
N ILE A 10 -4.02 -31.70 22.76
CA ILE A 10 -5.08 -30.77 22.32
C ILE A 10 -4.93 -29.38 22.97
N GLY A 11 -4.25 -29.28 24.11
CA GLY A 11 -3.97 -28.01 24.78
C GLY A 11 -2.79 -27.20 24.19
N LEU A 12 -1.98 -27.80 23.33
CA LEU A 12 -0.81 -27.13 22.69
C LEU A 12 -1.08 -26.66 21.28
N PHE A 13 -2.20 -27.01 20.63
CA PHE A 13 -2.56 -26.59 19.29
C PHE A 13 -3.55 -25.42 19.23
N ALA A 14 -3.94 -24.87 20.40
CA ALA A 14 -4.87 -23.73 20.45
C ALA A 14 -4.20 -22.34 20.43
N THR A 15 -2.90 -22.25 20.14
CA THR A 15 -2.17 -20.96 20.19
C THR A 15 -1.26 -20.70 18.99
N LEU A 16 -1.68 -21.02 17.79
CA LEU A 16 -0.97 -20.61 16.57
C LEU A 16 -1.93 -20.10 15.49
N CYS A 17 -2.95 -19.34 15.87
CA CYS A 17 -3.43 -18.25 15.02
C CYS A 17 -2.51 -17.06 15.30
N ALA A 18 -1.29 -17.10 14.79
CA ALA A 18 -0.42 -15.96 14.79
C ALA A 18 -1.01 -14.94 13.81
N HIS A 19 -1.89 -14.09 14.28
CA HIS A 19 -2.05 -12.76 13.72
C HIS A 19 -0.62 -12.23 13.60
N ALA A 20 -0.27 -11.61 12.49
CA ALA A 20 0.99 -10.86 12.36
C ALA A 20 0.89 -9.60 13.25
N GLN A 21 0.82 -9.83 14.56
CA GLN A 21 0.88 -8.80 15.56
C GLN A 21 2.33 -8.36 15.61
N VAL A 22 2.59 -7.12 15.25
CA VAL A 22 3.90 -6.52 15.49
C VAL A 22 4.11 -6.59 17.00
N ASP A 23 5.14 -7.30 17.42
CA ASP A 23 5.45 -7.45 18.84
C ASP A 23 5.77 -6.07 19.42
N ASN A 24 5.11 -5.71 20.50
CA ASN A 24 5.42 -4.50 21.26
C ASN A 24 6.58 -4.77 22.19
N PHE A 25 7.57 -3.86 22.22
CA PHE A 25 8.75 -3.92 23.08
C PHE A 25 8.85 -2.66 23.93
N ALA A 26 9.43 -2.81 25.09
CA ALA A 26 9.76 -1.70 25.99
C ALA A 26 11.20 -1.82 26.48
N LEU A 27 11.80 -0.70 26.90
CA LEU A 27 13.02 -0.71 27.69
C LEU A 27 12.74 -1.22 29.09
N SER A 28 13.57 -2.13 29.58
CA SER A 28 13.52 -2.70 30.93
C SER A 28 14.80 -2.40 31.68
N PHE A 29 14.66 -1.99 32.92
CA PHE A 29 15.75 -1.63 33.84
C PHE A 29 15.54 -2.34 35.20
N SER A 30 16.60 -2.74 35.86
CA SER A 30 16.58 -3.24 37.24
C SER A 30 17.30 -2.30 38.24
N GLY A 31 17.42 -1.03 37.91
CA GLY A 31 18.08 0.00 38.72
C GLY A 31 19.60 0.14 38.49
N LYS A 32 20.20 -0.65 37.60
CA LYS A 32 21.68 -0.64 37.34
C LYS A 32 22.03 -0.29 35.93
N GLY A 33 21.04 -0.14 35.06
CA GLY A 33 21.22 0.19 33.67
C GLY A 33 20.81 1.63 33.35
N SER A 34 21.22 2.08 32.16
CA SER A 34 20.79 3.32 31.56
C SER A 34 20.94 3.27 30.05
N VAL A 35 20.28 4.18 29.33
CA VAL A 35 20.51 4.39 27.91
C VAL A 35 21.08 5.78 27.70
N HIS A 36 22.15 5.88 26.92
CA HIS A 36 22.82 7.12 26.61
C HIS A 36 22.57 7.51 25.17
N CYS A 37 21.88 8.63 24.94
CA CYS A 37 21.55 9.19 23.64
C CYS A 37 22.34 10.47 23.38
N GLY A 38 22.26 10.99 22.14
CA GLY A 38 22.80 12.27 21.75
C GLY A 38 22.16 13.46 22.48
N GLU A 39 22.76 14.64 22.32
CA GLU A 39 22.26 15.91 22.87
C GLU A 39 21.04 16.38 22.07
N LEU A 40 19.93 16.68 22.74
CA LEU A 40 18.67 17.12 22.08
C LEU A 40 18.74 18.62 21.73
N VAL A 41 19.61 18.98 20.78
CA VAL A 41 19.92 20.40 20.45
C VAL A 41 18.73 21.20 19.95
N GLU A 42 17.75 20.57 19.28
CA GLU A 42 16.60 21.29 18.73
C GLU A 42 15.60 21.76 19.79
N ILE A 43 15.69 21.24 21.02
CA ILE A 43 14.81 21.65 22.12
C ILE A 43 15.40 22.77 22.96
N GLU A 44 16.68 23.12 22.76
CA GLU A 44 17.34 24.17 23.49
C GLU A 44 16.65 25.52 23.35
N GLN A 45 16.62 26.30 24.43
CA GLN A 45 16.04 27.64 24.52
C GLN A 45 14.52 27.70 24.23
N GLN A 46 13.85 26.55 24.03
CA GLN A 46 12.40 26.55 23.86
C GLN A 46 11.71 26.89 25.19
N LYS A 47 10.72 27.79 25.11
CA LYS A 47 9.80 28.14 26.21
C LYS A 47 8.51 27.29 26.14
N SER A 48 8.25 26.73 24.96
CA SER A 48 7.13 25.86 24.73
C SER A 48 7.65 24.48 24.28
N TYR A 49 7.26 23.44 24.98
CA TYR A 49 7.71 22.07 24.74
C TYR A 49 6.73 21.05 25.32
N THR A 50 6.78 19.81 24.83
CA THR A 50 6.00 18.69 25.37
C THR A 50 6.89 17.46 25.48
N PHE A 51 6.80 16.76 26.63
CA PHE A 51 7.43 15.46 26.86
C PHE A 51 6.35 14.42 27.12
N GLN A 52 6.40 13.31 26.40
CA GLN A 52 5.45 12.20 26.54
C GLN A 52 6.22 10.89 26.68
N PHE A 53 5.75 9.99 27.53
CA PHE A 53 6.33 8.68 27.71
C PHE A 53 5.38 7.77 28.49
N TRP A 54 5.55 6.46 28.34
CA TRP A 54 4.90 5.44 29.17
C TRP A 54 5.90 4.91 30.18
N ILE A 55 5.45 4.68 31.41
CA ILE A 55 6.22 4.02 32.48
C ILE A 55 5.40 2.95 33.18
N CYS A 56 6.11 1.89 33.60
CA CYS A 56 5.60 0.88 34.51
C CYS A 56 6.67 0.59 35.58
N PRO A 57 6.69 1.33 36.69
CA PRO A 57 7.63 1.07 37.78
C PRO A 57 7.40 -0.33 38.37
N GLN A 58 8.45 -1.12 38.53
CA GLN A 58 8.40 -2.39 39.24
C GLN A 58 8.76 -2.20 40.72
N GLU A 59 9.46 -1.13 41.03
CA GLU A 59 9.77 -0.64 42.36
C GLU A 59 9.74 0.88 42.33
N TRP A 60 9.26 1.49 43.41
CA TRP A 60 9.20 2.97 43.50
C TRP A 60 10.39 3.52 44.24
N ASN A 61 11.42 3.90 43.51
CA ASN A 61 12.66 4.46 44.06
C ASN A 61 12.65 5.98 43.88
N GLU A 62 12.44 6.74 44.97
CA GLU A 62 12.46 8.19 44.91
C GLU A 62 13.82 8.70 44.41
N GLY A 63 13.80 9.64 43.45
CA GLY A 63 14.98 10.16 42.77
C GLY A 63 15.42 9.36 41.55
N ALA A 64 14.84 8.19 41.28
CA ALA A 64 15.18 7.43 40.07
C ALA A 64 14.83 8.23 38.80
N VAL A 65 15.74 8.25 37.87
CA VAL A 65 15.67 9.07 36.64
C VAL A 65 14.87 8.32 35.58
N ILE A 66 13.79 8.93 35.11
CA ILE A 66 13.09 8.46 33.92
C ILE A 66 13.89 8.92 32.69
N PHE A 67 14.21 10.23 32.63
CA PHE A 67 15.18 10.79 31.70
C PHE A 67 15.81 12.04 32.27
N LYS A 68 17.05 12.39 31.85
CA LYS A 68 17.73 13.62 32.17
C LYS A 68 18.71 14.05 31.08
N SER A 69 18.94 15.34 30.96
CA SER A 69 20.00 15.92 30.13
C SER A 69 20.86 16.83 31.01
N GLY A 70 21.90 16.24 31.68
CA GLY A 70 22.70 16.91 32.71
C GLY A 70 21.83 17.56 33.78
N ASP A 71 22.15 18.82 34.13
CA ASP A 71 21.37 19.65 35.06
C ASP A 71 20.35 20.54 34.34
N ASN A 72 20.15 20.34 33.03
CA ASN A 72 19.34 21.27 32.22
C ASN A 72 17.85 20.93 32.26
N PHE A 73 17.50 19.66 32.14
CA PHE A 73 16.14 19.19 32.36
C PHE A 73 16.12 17.71 32.76
N SER A 74 15.11 17.33 33.54
CA SER A 74 14.91 15.94 33.97
C SER A 74 13.45 15.64 34.30
N ALA A 75 13.13 14.35 34.29
CA ALA A 75 11.95 13.75 34.91
C ALA A 75 12.41 12.63 35.81
N CYS A 76 12.08 12.70 37.09
CA CYS A 76 12.46 11.72 38.10
C CYS A 76 11.24 11.28 38.90
N LEU A 77 11.27 10.04 39.43
CA LEU A 77 10.30 9.63 40.43
C LEU A 77 10.44 10.51 41.68
N GLY A 78 9.35 11.07 42.16
CA GLY A 78 9.27 11.74 43.43
C GLY A 78 8.84 10.79 44.55
N THR A 79 8.20 11.33 45.60
CA THR A 79 7.50 10.47 46.57
C THR A 79 6.46 9.57 45.87
N GLU A 80 6.18 8.42 46.48
CA GLU A 80 5.31 7.41 45.82
C GLU A 80 4.04 8.01 45.17
N GLY A 81 3.82 7.66 43.89
CA GLY A 81 2.73 8.20 43.09
C GLY A 81 2.95 9.60 42.54
N SER A 82 4.22 10.10 42.55
CA SER A 82 4.51 11.41 41.96
C SER A 82 5.77 11.41 41.07
N ILE A 83 5.78 12.33 40.09
CA ILE A 83 6.92 12.62 39.20
C ILE A 83 7.32 14.08 39.40
N VAL A 84 8.63 14.34 39.41
CA VAL A 84 9.21 15.67 39.50
C VAL A 84 9.87 15.99 38.18
N PHE A 85 9.39 17.02 37.51
CA PHE A 85 10.05 17.62 36.36
C PHE A 85 10.91 18.80 36.80
N THR A 86 12.14 18.83 36.34
CA THR A 86 13.05 19.96 36.59
C THR A 86 13.54 20.52 35.25
N VAL A 87 13.48 21.83 35.08
CA VAL A 87 14.01 22.52 33.90
C VAL A 87 14.81 23.75 34.39
N GLY A 88 16.12 23.73 34.18
CA GLY A 88 17.03 24.71 34.75
C GLY A 88 16.92 24.75 36.29
N THR A 89 16.54 25.90 36.84
CA THR A 89 16.38 26.10 38.29
C THR A 89 14.93 25.92 38.77
N THR A 90 14.02 25.56 37.91
CA THR A 90 12.60 25.42 38.25
C THR A 90 12.17 23.95 38.27
N SER A 91 11.29 23.61 39.22
CA SER A 91 10.77 22.25 39.34
C SER A 91 9.26 22.23 39.51
N LEU A 92 8.62 21.22 38.96
CA LEU A 92 7.20 20.98 39.07
C LEU A 92 6.94 19.52 39.50
N LYS A 93 6.30 19.34 40.66
CA LYS A 93 5.86 18.03 41.14
C LYS A 93 4.42 17.77 40.71
N ALA A 94 4.21 16.63 40.10
CA ALA A 94 2.86 16.12 39.72
C ALA A 94 2.54 14.84 40.50
N THR A 95 1.34 14.74 41.09
CA THR A 95 0.95 13.61 41.94
C THR A 95 -0.32 12.97 41.40
N ALA A 96 -0.27 11.66 41.15
CA ALA A 96 -1.38 10.86 40.61
C ALA A 96 -1.30 9.41 41.13
N LYS A 97 -1.46 9.22 42.44
CA LYS A 97 -1.29 7.92 43.12
C LYS A 97 -2.09 6.78 42.53
N LYS A 98 -3.25 7.07 41.91
CA LYS A 98 -4.10 6.06 41.28
C LYS A 98 -3.53 5.60 39.92
N GLN A 99 -2.94 6.54 39.15
CA GLN A 99 -2.39 6.27 37.84
C GLN A 99 -0.92 5.83 37.90
N LEU A 100 -0.15 6.48 38.76
CA LEU A 100 1.29 6.25 38.97
C LEU A 100 1.49 5.30 40.14
N SER A 101 1.48 4.01 39.88
CA SER A 101 1.65 2.96 40.90
C SER A 101 2.50 1.81 40.38
N VAL A 102 3.15 1.11 41.28
CA VAL A 102 4.00 -0.04 40.97
C VAL A 102 3.22 -1.11 40.23
N GLY A 103 3.81 -1.68 39.18
CA GLY A 103 3.25 -2.75 38.36
C GLY A 103 2.24 -2.30 37.31
N ASN A 104 1.85 -1.01 37.28
CA ASN A 104 0.85 -0.50 36.35
C ASN A 104 1.47 0.43 35.31
N TRP A 105 1.05 0.29 34.05
CA TRP A 105 1.42 1.21 33.00
C TRP A 105 0.69 2.56 33.14
N ALA A 106 1.42 3.64 33.05
CA ALA A 106 0.91 5.00 33.01
C ALA A 106 1.56 5.83 31.89
N GLN A 107 0.75 6.45 31.06
CA GLN A 107 1.19 7.46 30.12
C GLN A 107 1.30 8.81 30.83
N VAL A 108 2.45 9.46 30.72
CA VAL A 108 2.71 10.75 31.32
C VAL A 108 2.99 11.78 30.23
N THR A 109 2.35 12.96 30.34
CA THR A 109 2.60 14.10 29.47
C THR A 109 2.90 15.33 30.32
N LEU A 110 4.08 15.93 30.11
CA LEU A 110 4.36 17.30 30.50
C LEU A 110 4.13 18.21 29.29
N LEU A 111 3.26 19.19 29.43
CA LEU A 111 3.00 20.24 28.45
C LEU A 111 3.40 21.59 29.06
N CYS A 112 4.31 22.30 28.43
CA CYS A 112 4.74 23.64 28.80
C CYS A 112 4.47 24.58 27.64
N ASN A 113 3.68 25.64 27.87
CA ASN A 113 3.39 26.67 26.89
C ASN A 113 3.81 28.04 27.45
N GLU A 114 4.84 28.66 26.85
CA GLU A 114 5.42 29.94 27.29
C GLU A 114 5.70 29.97 28.81
N GLY A 115 6.20 28.84 29.33
CA GLY A 115 6.50 28.66 30.75
C GLY A 115 5.33 28.20 31.63
N ALA A 116 4.11 28.26 31.19
CA ALA A 116 2.95 27.68 31.89
C ALA A 116 2.92 26.18 31.68
N ALA A 117 3.16 25.41 32.73
CA ALA A 117 3.30 23.95 32.68
C ALA A 117 2.07 23.23 33.26
N LYS A 118 1.67 22.15 32.58
CA LYS A 118 0.62 21.19 33.00
C LYS A 118 1.18 19.78 32.90
N VAL A 119 0.86 18.92 33.84
CA VAL A 119 1.20 17.49 33.80
C VAL A 119 -0.06 16.66 33.84
N TYR A 120 -0.07 15.61 33.00
CA TYR A 120 -1.16 14.66 32.90
C TYR A 120 -0.64 13.23 33.11
N ALA A 121 -1.40 12.41 33.79
CA ALA A 121 -1.19 10.97 33.90
C ALA A 121 -2.44 10.24 33.41
N ASN A 122 -2.33 9.42 32.35
CA ASN A 122 -3.47 8.81 31.66
C ASN A 122 -4.58 9.80 31.31
N ALA A 123 -4.19 10.97 30.71
CA ALA A 123 -5.05 12.12 30.36
C ALA A 123 -5.71 12.83 31.56
N VAL A 124 -5.46 12.44 32.79
CA VAL A 124 -5.94 13.14 33.98
C VAL A 124 -4.91 14.15 34.44
N LYS A 125 -5.27 15.45 34.46
CA LYS A 125 -4.41 16.51 34.94
C LYS A 125 -4.02 16.26 36.41
N CYS A 126 -2.74 16.18 36.70
CA CYS A 126 -2.22 15.85 38.03
C CYS A 126 -1.19 16.86 38.60
N GLY A 127 -0.85 17.86 37.80
CA GLY A 127 0.05 18.93 38.23
C GLY A 127 -0.07 20.17 37.35
N SER A 128 0.25 21.34 37.89
CA SER A 128 0.41 22.58 37.11
C SER A 128 1.30 23.57 37.87
N GLY A 129 2.04 24.39 37.12
CA GLY A 129 2.96 25.40 37.67
C GLY A 129 3.70 26.13 36.55
N THR A 130 4.88 26.66 36.87
CA THR A 130 5.74 27.31 35.89
C THR A 130 7.06 26.56 35.78
N LEU A 131 7.54 26.40 34.55
CA LEU A 131 8.87 25.88 34.23
C LEU A 131 9.63 26.89 33.36
N ALA A 132 10.96 26.91 33.50
CA ALA A 132 11.83 27.77 32.72
C ALA A 132 11.89 27.32 31.24
N ALA A 133 12.47 28.20 30.39
CA ALA A 133 12.94 27.76 29.07
C ALA A 133 14.05 26.68 29.25
N ILE A 134 14.11 25.74 28.36
CA ILE A 134 15.13 24.69 28.39
C ILE A 134 16.50 25.34 28.19
N PRO A 135 17.45 25.20 29.16
CA PRO A 135 18.76 25.75 29.00
C PRO A 135 19.52 25.18 27.80
N LYS A 136 20.57 25.87 27.38
CA LYS A 136 21.47 25.32 26.36
C LYS A 136 22.23 24.14 26.98
N THR A 137 22.10 22.98 26.33
CA THR A 137 22.68 21.76 26.85
C THR A 137 24.10 21.54 26.28
N ALA A 138 24.94 20.88 27.05
CA ALA A 138 26.23 20.38 26.58
C ALA A 138 26.38 18.88 26.90
N THR A 139 25.26 18.22 27.21
CA THR A 139 25.24 16.82 27.66
C THR A 139 24.13 16.04 26.96
N GLY A 140 24.44 14.80 26.59
CA GLY A 140 23.47 13.90 26.01
C GLY A 140 22.32 13.56 26.96
N LEU A 141 21.25 13.02 26.37
CA LEU A 141 20.11 12.51 27.10
C LEU A 141 20.44 11.14 27.72
N VAL A 142 20.14 10.97 29.00
CA VAL A 142 20.26 9.70 29.75
C VAL A 142 18.85 9.24 30.13
N ILE A 143 18.53 7.97 29.86
CA ILE A 143 17.23 7.36 30.17
C ILE A 143 17.44 6.23 31.19
N GLY A 144 16.61 6.14 32.22
CA GLY A 144 16.47 5.00 33.11
C GLY A 144 17.52 4.85 34.22
N GLU A 145 18.36 5.86 34.47
CA GLU A 145 19.39 5.77 35.52
C GLU A 145 18.77 5.63 36.94
N GLY A 146 19.08 4.52 37.60
CA GLY A 146 18.50 4.18 38.90
C GLY A 146 17.03 3.76 38.86
N PHE A 147 16.43 3.69 37.70
CA PHE A 147 15.03 3.30 37.52
C PHE A 147 14.87 1.76 37.51
N ASN A 148 13.94 1.24 38.31
CA ASN A 148 13.55 -0.17 38.26
C ASN A 148 12.15 -0.27 37.70
N GLY A 149 12.02 -0.79 36.46
CA GLY A 149 10.76 -0.83 35.74
C GLY A 149 10.91 -0.85 34.25
N ARG A 150 9.85 -0.44 33.57
CA ARG A 150 9.77 -0.42 32.10
C ARG A 150 9.40 0.97 31.60
N ILE A 151 9.98 1.37 30.45
CA ILE A 151 9.73 2.66 29.76
C ILE A 151 9.42 2.35 28.31
N ASP A 152 8.44 3.08 27.74
CA ASP A 152 7.99 2.88 26.38
C ASP A 152 7.52 4.21 25.74
N GLU A 153 7.52 4.30 24.40
CA GLU A 153 6.92 5.38 23.62
C GLU A 153 7.33 6.79 24.05
N MET A 154 8.64 7.04 24.17
CA MET A 154 9.16 8.33 24.64
C MET A 154 9.27 9.33 23.48
N ARG A 155 8.66 10.52 23.65
CA ARG A 155 8.58 11.59 22.65
C ARG A 155 8.96 12.94 23.23
N PHE A 156 9.79 13.68 22.48
CA PHE A 156 10.24 15.04 22.83
C PHE A 156 9.82 16.01 21.73
N TRP A 157 9.04 17.02 22.07
CA TRP A 157 8.51 18.02 21.14
C TRP A 157 9.03 19.40 21.49
N LYS A 158 9.37 20.19 20.45
CA LYS A 158 9.79 21.61 20.60
C LYS A 158 8.62 22.60 20.55
N ILE A 159 7.41 22.12 20.78
CA ILE A 159 6.16 22.89 20.89
C ILE A 159 5.34 22.42 22.09
N ALA A 160 4.44 23.27 22.57
CA ALA A 160 3.34 22.83 23.40
C ALA A 160 2.27 22.22 22.48
N LEU A 161 2.02 20.91 22.60
CA LEU A 161 0.91 20.29 21.88
C LEU A 161 -0.40 20.90 22.35
N SER A 162 -1.41 20.95 21.45
CA SER A 162 -2.76 21.37 21.81
C SER A 162 -3.39 20.41 22.83
N ASP A 163 -4.46 20.82 23.49
CA ASP A 163 -5.19 19.94 24.43
C ASP A 163 -5.73 18.67 23.73
N GLU A 164 -5.64 18.60 22.40
CA GLU A 164 -5.99 17.44 21.58
C GLU A 164 -4.93 16.32 21.60
N PHE A 165 -3.82 16.48 22.31
CA PHE A 165 -2.81 15.42 22.47
C PHE A 165 -3.38 14.12 23.02
N GLU A 166 -4.53 14.15 23.67
CA GLU A 166 -5.27 12.97 24.12
C GLU A 166 -5.62 12.04 22.95
N TYR A 167 -5.92 12.57 21.77
CA TYR A 167 -6.18 11.76 20.57
C TYR A 167 -4.97 10.92 20.14
N PHE A 168 -3.77 11.34 20.50
CA PHE A 168 -2.51 10.67 20.14
C PHE A 168 -1.91 9.84 21.28
N ARG A 169 -2.54 9.84 22.44
CA ARG A 169 -2.03 9.17 23.64
C ARG A 169 -1.79 7.67 23.43
N HIS A 170 -2.70 7.01 22.74
CA HIS A 170 -2.70 5.57 22.48
C HIS A 170 -2.27 5.22 21.06
N THR A 171 -1.56 6.10 20.37
CA THR A 171 -1.21 5.91 18.97
C THR A 171 0.29 6.00 18.76
N THR A 172 0.81 5.25 17.82
CA THR A 172 2.13 5.53 17.24
C THR A 172 2.07 6.78 16.38
N ILE A 173 3.21 7.45 16.27
CA ILE A 173 3.36 8.62 15.42
C ILE A 173 4.29 8.26 14.26
N ASN A 174 4.01 8.78 13.09
CA ASN A 174 4.82 8.62 11.89
C ASN A 174 5.03 9.97 11.19
N GLN A 175 5.85 9.97 10.13
CA GLN A 175 6.20 11.18 9.37
C GLN A 175 4.98 11.91 8.74
N PHE A 176 3.79 11.35 8.81
CA PHE A 176 2.56 11.97 8.31
C PHE A 176 1.77 12.71 9.41
N ASN A 177 2.24 12.63 10.67
CA ASN A 177 1.68 13.44 11.74
C ASN A 177 1.82 14.92 11.39
N PRO A 178 0.78 15.77 11.56
CA PRO A 178 0.84 17.21 11.25
C PRO A 178 1.97 17.94 11.97
N ASP A 179 2.30 17.52 13.20
CA ASP A 179 3.32 18.13 14.04
C ASP A 179 4.68 17.42 13.92
N TRP A 180 4.87 16.51 12.96
CA TRP A 180 6.10 15.74 12.82
C TRP A 180 7.36 16.61 12.77
N ASP A 181 7.33 17.77 12.12
CA ASP A 181 8.46 18.69 12.03
C ASP A 181 8.82 19.33 13.38
N ASN A 182 7.89 19.31 14.33
CA ASN A 182 8.06 19.80 15.70
C ASN A 182 8.48 18.69 16.68
N LEU A 183 8.44 17.42 16.26
CA LEU A 183 8.99 16.31 17.03
C LEU A 183 10.52 16.33 16.92
N VAL A 184 11.21 16.29 18.06
CA VAL A 184 12.68 16.33 18.14
C VAL A 184 13.25 14.91 18.14
N ALA A 185 12.74 14.05 19.03
CA ALA A 185 13.12 12.65 19.12
C ALA A 185 11.92 11.76 19.44
N TYR A 186 11.92 10.55 18.90
CA TYR A 186 10.90 9.54 19.13
C TYR A 186 11.53 8.17 19.35
N PHE A 187 11.50 7.69 20.57
CA PHE A 187 11.96 6.37 20.97
C PHE A 187 10.75 5.46 21.14
N LYS A 188 10.46 4.65 20.13
CA LYS A 188 9.31 3.74 20.08
C LYS A 188 9.58 2.41 20.80
N MET A 189 10.85 2.05 20.98
CA MET A 189 11.38 0.83 21.57
C MET A 189 11.11 -0.49 20.81
N ASP A 190 10.29 -0.50 19.78
CA ASP A 190 9.80 -1.72 19.09
C ASP A 190 10.83 -2.46 18.22
N GLN A 191 12.10 -2.04 18.21
CA GLN A 191 13.15 -2.68 17.40
C GLN A 191 13.94 -3.70 18.21
N ASP A 192 13.42 -4.89 18.34
CA ASP A 192 14.04 -6.01 19.07
C ASP A 192 15.34 -6.54 18.45
N LEU A 193 15.51 -6.39 17.11
CA LEU A 193 16.68 -6.86 16.36
C LEU A 193 17.84 -5.85 16.36
N CYS A 194 17.61 -4.62 16.80
CA CYS A 194 18.62 -3.58 16.84
C CYS A 194 19.29 -3.54 18.24
N GLU A 195 20.61 -3.58 18.30
CA GLU A 195 21.36 -3.50 19.56
C GLU A 195 21.15 -2.15 20.27
N ASN A 196 20.98 -1.08 19.50
CA ASN A 196 20.84 0.29 20.01
C ASN A 196 19.36 0.67 20.17
N LEU A 197 19.09 1.70 20.99
CA LEU A 197 17.80 2.34 21.03
C LEU A 197 17.62 3.22 19.79
N VAL A 198 16.56 2.97 19.03
CA VAL A 198 16.27 3.68 17.79
C VAL A 198 15.51 4.96 18.04
N ASP A 199 16.02 6.09 17.56
CA ASP A 199 15.24 7.31 17.36
C ASP A 199 14.56 7.26 15.99
N TYR A 200 13.25 7.05 15.98
CA TYR A 200 12.45 6.98 14.76
C TYR A 200 12.39 8.31 13.99
N LYS A 201 12.45 9.44 14.70
CA LYS A 201 12.53 10.75 14.04
C LYS A 201 13.80 10.86 13.21
N GLY A 202 14.93 10.42 13.75
CA GLY A 202 16.22 10.39 13.05
C GLY A 202 16.21 9.45 11.84
N VAL A 203 15.53 8.30 11.91
CA VAL A 203 15.39 7.35 10.79
C VAL A 203 14.62 7.97 9.61
N TYR A 204 13.52 8.64 9.90
CA TYR A 204 12.68 9.26 8.85
C TYR A 204 13.13 10.65 8.42
N THR A 205 14.15 11.20 9.06
CA THR A 205 14.74 12.53 8.74
C THR A 205 16.27 12.45 8.76
N PRO A 206 16.90 11.65 7.89
CA PRO A 206 18.32 11.34 7.98
C PRO A 206 19.26 12.52 7.62
N ASP A 207 18.73 13.61 7.09
CA ASP A 207 19.53 14.71 6.52
C ASP A 207 20.09 15.70 7.58
N CYS A 208 19.78 15.52 8.85
CA CYS A 208 20.25 16.42 9.92
C CYS A 208 21.74 16.22 10.30
N GLY A 209 22.42 15.21 9.77
CA GLY A 209 23.85 14.96 10.00
C GLY A 209 24.19 14.34 11.36
N TYR A 210 23.27 14.29 12.31
CA TYR A 210 23.35 13.62 13.60
C TYR A 210 22.03 12.90 13.89
N ASN A 211 22.01 12.06 14.92
CA ASN A 211 20.81 11.36 15.37
C ASN A 211 20.81 11.24 16.89
N TYR A 212 19.68 10.91 17.46
CA TYR A 212 19.50 10.71 18.89
C TYR A 212 19.43 9.23 19.29
N HIS A 213 19.86 8.30 18.45
CA HIS A 213 19.95 6.89 18.81
C HIS A 213 20.73 6.69 20.11
N GLY A 214 20.30 5.72 20.91
CA GLY A 214 20.87 5.50 22.24
C GLY A 214 21.62 4.18 22.36
N ILE A 215 22.70 4.19 23.15
CA ILE A 215 23.47 3.00 23.52
C ILE A 215 22.93 2.49 24.86
N LEU A 216 22.52 1.21 24.90
CA LEU A 216 22.10 0.54 26.11
C LEU A 216 23.33 0.18 26.98
N ASN A 217 23.30 0.51 28.26
CA ASN A 217 24.38 0.26 29.20
C ASN A 217 23.88 -0.48 30.46
N GLY A 218 24.75 -1.26 31.07
CA GLY A 218 24.42 -2.02 32.28
C GLY A 218 23.38 -3.11 31.98
N ASP A 219 22.31 -3.14 32.73
CA ASP A 219 21.22 -4.12 32.60
C ASP A 219 20.05 -3.62 31.73
N ALA A 220 20.18 -2.45 31.13
CA ALA A 220 19.19 -1.93 30.20
C ALA A 220 19.03 -2.86 29.00
N LYS A 221 17.81 -3.27 28.71
CA LYS A 221 17.50 -4.16 27.58
C LYS A 221 16.10 -3.90 27.04
N LYS A 222 15.87 -4.27 25.79
CA LYS A 222 14.54 -4.32 25.19
C LYS A 222 13.88 -5.66 25.53
N ILE A 223 12.65 -5.64 25.97
CA ILE A 223 11.86 -6.85 26.27
C ILE A 223 10.51 -6.78 25.56
N LYS A 224 10.04 -7.93 25.11
CA LYS A 224 8.68 -8.07 24.58
C LYS A 224 7.67 -7.81 25.70
N VAL A 225 6.69 -6.97 25.42
CA VAL A 225 5.63 -6.59 26.36
C VAL A 225 4.34 -7.31 25.97
N THR A 226 3.77 -8.04 26.92
CA THR A 226 2.53 -8.80 26.74
C THR A 226 1.37 -8.27 27.58
N ASP A 227 1.67 -7.41 28.56
CA ASP A 227 0.72 -6.83 29.51
C ASP A 227 0.12 -5.50 29.04
N ASN A 228 0.32 -5.19 27.79
CA ASN A 228 -0.21 -4.06 27.05
C ASN A 228 0.06 -2.69 27.71
N THR A 229 0.89 -1.88 27.07
CA THR A 229 1.16 -0.48 27.48
C THR A 229 -0.03 0.46 27.23
N GLY A 230 -1.16 -0.06 26.77
CA GLY A 230 -2.29 0.74 26.26
C GLY A 230 -2.11 1.17 24.81
N LEU A 231 -1.14 0.58 24.10
CA LEU A 231 -0.84 0.81 22.68
C LEU A 231 -1.10 -0.48 21.89
N PRO A 232 -2.38 -0.85 21.65
CA PRO A 232 -2.69 -2.09 20.96
C PRO A 232 -2.27 -2.00 19.49
N TYR A 233 -1.63 -3.06 19.00
CA TYR A 233 -1.48 -3.29 17.58
C TYR A 233 -2.73 -3.98 17.05
N LEU A 234 -3.52 -3.28 16.29
CA LEU A 234 -4.69 -3.85 15.63
C LEU A 234 -4.53 -3.79 14.10
N VAL A 235 -5.28 -4.67 13.46
CA VAL A 235 -5.24 -4.77 12.00
C VAL A 235 -5.94 -3.56 11.40
N HIS A 236 -5.21 -2.79 10.59
CA HIS A 236 -5.75 -1.73 9.76
C HIS A 236 -5.74 -2.20 8.30
N GLY A 237 -6.89 -2.62 7.82
CA GLY A 237 -7.08 -3.12 6.48
C GLY A 237 -7.41 -2.03 5.48
N ALA A 238 -6.92 -2.18 4.28
CA ALA A 238 -7.24 -1.30 3.18
C ALA A 238 -7.59 -2.10 1.94
N TYR A 239 -8.79 -1.87 1.39
CA TYR A 239 -9.11 -2.41 0.07
C TYR A 239 -8.46 -1.60 -1.03
N THR A 240 -7.92 -2.30 -2.01
CA THR A 240 -7.49 -1.76 -3.29
C THR A 240 -7.85 -2.72 -4.40
N ASN A 241 -7.98 -2.25 -5.62
CA ASN A 241 -8.08 -3.11 -6.79
C ASN A 241 -6.81 -3.00 -7.65
N ASN A 242 -6.58 -4.02 -8.46
CA ASN A 242 -5.43 -4.06 -9.34
C ASN A 242 -5.37 -2.85 -10.28
N GLU A 243 -6.50 -2.42 -10.83
CA GLU A 243 -6.58 -1.30 -11.77
C GLU A 243 -6.05 0.00 -11.15
N ARG A 244 -6.45 0.32 -9.90
CA ARG A 244 -5.99 1.54 -9.21
C ARG A 244 -4.53 1.48 -8.80
N PHE A 245 -4.06 0.30 -8.52
CA PHE A 245 -2.65 0.09 -8.28
C PHE A 245 -1.83 0.39 -9.54
N TYR A 246 -2.29 -0.08 -10.69
CA TYR A 246 -1.63 0.15 -11.97
C TYR A 246 -1.68 1.61 -12.42
N ASP A 247 -2.77 2.33 -12.15
CA ASP A 247 -2.93 3.73 -12.54
C ASP A 247 -2.18 4.72 -11.64
N ARG A 248 -1.51 4.21 -10.57
CA ARG A 248 -0.73 5.01 -9.60
C ARG A 248 -1.49 6.18 -8.99
N SER A 249 -2.80 6.09 -8.98
CA SER A 249 -3.65 7.08 -8.31
C SER A 249 -3.45 7.07 -6.80
N ILE A 250 -2.82 6.01 -6.26
CA ILE A 250 -2.55 5.82 -4.85
C ILE A 250 -1.06 6.09 -4.59
N PRO A 251 -0.71 7.17 -3.87
CA PRO A 251 0.68 7.43 -3.51
C PRO A 251 1.20 6.38 -2.52
N ARG A 252 2.52 6.14 -2.55
CA ARG A 252 3.19 5.16 -1.68
C ARG A 252 2.88 5.36 -0.20
N GLU A 253 2.84 6.60 0.23
CA GLU A 253 2.57 6.97 1.63
C GLU A 253 1.22 6.46 2.12
N GLN A 254 0.23 6.34 1.25
CA GLN A 254 -1.10 5.82 1.59
C GLN A 254 -1.03 4.33 1.96
N TYR A 255 -0.20 3.53 1.27
CA TYR A 255 -0.03 2.12 1.59
C TYR A 255 0.53 1.93 3.00
N LEU A 256 1.46 2.79 3.42
CA LEU A 256 2.15 2.70 4.71
C LEU A 256 1.27 3.05 5.93
N LEU A 257 0.05 3.55 5.71
CA LEU A 257 -0.92 3.78 6.79
C LEU A 257 -1.70 2.52 7.20
N SER A 258 -1.58 1.45 6.43
CA SER A 258 -2.29 0.18 6.66
C SER A 258 -1.29 -0.97 6.77
N ASN A 259 -1.62 -2.00 7.53
CA ASN A 259 -0.80 -3.19 7.69
C ASN A 259 -1.45 -4.47 7.14
N ASP A 260 -2.61 -4.34 6.49
CA ASP A 260 -3.36 -5.43 5.87
C ASP A 260 -3.96 -4.97 4.54
N LEU A 261 -3.34 -5.34 3.44
CA LEU A 261 -3.76 -4.94 2.11
C LEU A 261 -4.66 -6.01 1.50
N ILE A 262 -5.93 -5.67 1.25
CA ILE A 262 -6.93 -6.55 0.66
C ILE A 262 -7.08 -6.18 -0.82
N ILE A 263 -6.63 -7.06 -1.71
CA ILE A 263 -6.54 -6.81 -3.14
C ILE A 263 -7.70 -7.49 -3.85
N LEU A 264 -8.63 -6.72 -4.41
CA LEU A 264 -9.67 -7.24 -5.29
C LEU A 264 -9.04 -7.69 -6.61
N GLY A 265 -8.63 -8.95 -6.67
CA GLY A 265 -7.79 -9.46 -7.75
C GLY A 265 -8.27 -10.75 -8.39
N ILE A 266 -9.33 -11.37 -7.89
CA ILE A 266 -9.88 -12.63 -8.45
C ILE A 266 -11.36 -12.46 -8.79
N GLU A 267 -11.74 -12.98 -9.94
CA GLU A 267 -13.13 -13.08 -10.40
C GLU A 267 -13.59 -14.53 -10.41
N SER A 268 -14.84 -14.76 -9.99
CA SER A 268 -15.48 -16.06 -10.02
C SER A 268 -16.36 -16.24 -11.26
N PHE A 269 -16.55 -17.48 -11.71
CA PHE A 269 -17.30 -17.82 -12.91
C PHE A 269 -18.38 -18.91 -12.67
N LYS A 270 -19.35 -19.02 -13.59
CA LYS A 270 -20.50 -19.93 -13.46
C LYS A 270 -20.14 -21.42 -13.45
N ASP A 271 -19.00 -21.80 -13.95
CA ASP A 271 -18.45 -23.17 -13.93
C ASP A 271 -17.78 -23.55 -12.60
N GLY A 272 -17.60 -22.59 -11.71
CA GLY A 272 -16.93 -22.72 -10.43
C GLY A 272 -15.44 -22.38 -10.47
N HIS A 273 -14.88 -22.12 -11.64
CA HIS A 273 -13.50 -21.68 -11.77
C HIS A 273 -13.29 -20.23 -11.31
N LEU A 274 -12.06 -19.96 -10.88
CA LEU A 274 -11.57 -18.63 -10.52
C LEU A 274 -10.43 -18.22 -11.44
N ARG A 275 -10.34 -16.91 -11.72
CA ARG A 275 -9.26 -16.33 -12.51
C ARG A 275 -8.82 -15.02 -11.90
N PHE A 276 -7.54 -14.67 -12.07
CA PHE A 276 -7.12 -13.32 -11.78
C PHE A 276 -7.85 -12.31 -12.66
N SER A 277 -8.28 -11.20 -12.09
CA SER A 277 -8.80 -10.05 -12.86
C SER A 277 -7.69 -9.38 -13.69
N THR A 278 -6.44 -9.46 -13.22
CA THR A 278 -5.25 -9.19 -14.02
C THR A 278 -4.63 -10.52 -14.43
N PRO A 279 -4.43 -10.76 -15.71
CA PRO A 279 -3.97 -12.05 -16.20
C PRO A 279 -2.59 -12.42 -15.70
N CYS A 280 -2.38 -13.74 -15.53
CA CYS A 280 -1.09 -14.37 -15.37
C CYS A 280 -0.99 -15.42 -16.49
N ASN A 281 -0.25 -15.13 -17.54
CA ASN A 281 -0.25 -15.87 -18.78
C ASN A 281 1.13 -16.50 -19.05
N HIS A 282 1.66 -17.24 -18.04
CA HIS A 282 2.88 -18.01 -18.26
C HIS A 282 2.70 -19.00 -19.40
N GLY A 283 3.65 -19.02 -20.31
CA GLY A 283 3.59 -19.87 -21.49
C GLY A 283 4.25 -21.23 -21.26
N THR A 284 3.69 -22.26 -21.87
CA THR A 284 4.34 -23.57 -22.00
C THR A 284 4.89 -23.75 -23.40
N LEU A 285 6.20 -24.03 -23.50
CA LEU A 285 6.88 -24.23 -24.77
C LEU A 285 6.64 -25.66 -25.29
N GLU A 286 6.12 -25.78 -26.49
CA GLU A 286 5.83 -27.04 -27.19
C GLU A 286 6.64 -27.07 -28.49
N ASN A 287 7.62 -27.96 -28.60
CA ASN A 287 8.53 -28.09 -29.75
C ASN A 287 9.19 -26.76 -30.21
N CYS A 288 9.42 -25.87 -29.29
CA CYS A 288 10.15 -24.62 -29.46
C CYS A 288 11.11 -24.44 -28.29
N GLU A 289 12.04 -23.52 -28.39
CA GLU A 289 13.09 -23.34 -27.38
C GLU A 289 13.42 -21.86 -27.17
N ARG A 290 13.98 -21.56 -26.01
CA ARG A 290 14.60 -20.27 -25.72
C ARG A 290 16.04 -20.29 -26.22
N LEU A 291 16.43 -19.25 -26.95
CA LEU A 291 17.83 -18.93 -27.20
C LEU A 291 18.29 -17.83 -26.26
N ALA A 292 19.47 -17.97 -25.68
CA ALA A 292 20.04 -16.96 -24.79
C ALA A 292 20.30 -15.61 -25.51
N GLU A 293 20.72 -15.71 -26.78
CA GLU A 293 20.96 -14.55 -27.65
C GLU A 293 20.72 -14.92 -29.13
N PHE A 294 20.20 -14.01 -29.91
CA PHE A 294 20.12 -14.14 -31.37
C PHE A 294 20.09 -12.76 -32.02
N GLU A 295 21.02 -12.48 -32.96
CA GLU A 295 21.12 -11.26 -33.77
C GLU A 295 20.95 -9.98 -32.93
N GLY A 296 21.68 -9.89 -31.79
CA GLY A 296 21.71 -8.72 -30.90
C GLY A 296 20.56 -8.60 -29.93
N ARG A 297 19.65 -9.60 -29.82
CA ARG A 297 18.60 -9.67 -28.82
C ARG A 297 18.88 -10.81 -27.83
N ASN A 298 18.73 -10.49 -26.55
CA ASN A 298 18.94 -11.44 -25.45
C ASN A 298 17.62 -12.06 -25.03
N GLY A 299 17.55 -13.37 -24.93
CA GLY A 299 16.37 -14.11 -24.54
C GLY A 299 15.28 -14.06 -25.63
N VAL A 300 15.31 -14.96 -26.60
CA VAL A 300 14.34 -15.00 -27.69
C VAL A 300 13.66 -16.37 -27.81
N LEU A 301 12.39 -16.39 -28.20
CA LEU A 301 11.67 -17.62 -28.55
C LEU A 301 12.09 -18.06 -29.94
N SER A 302 12.58 -19.31 -30.12
CA SER A 302 12.95 -19.92 -31.38
C SER A 302 11.92 -20.97 -31.80
N LEU A 303 11.35 -20.83 -32.97
CA LEU A 303 10.25 -21.62 -33.54
C LEU A 303 10.75 -22.29 -34.83
N LYS A 304 10.56 -23.61 -34.94
CA LYS A 304 11.13 -24.47 -36.00
C LYS A 304 10.06 -24.98 -36.99
N GLY A 305 8.88 -24.41 -37.03
CA GLY A 305 7.79 -24.76 -37.94
C GLY A 305 6.82 -25.84 -37.44
N ASN A 306 7.14 -26.50 -36.33
CA ASN A 306 6.30 -27.52 -35.70
C ASN A 306 6.05 -27.24 -34.21
N GLY A 307 6.38 -26.05 -33.76
CA GLY A 307 6.26 -25.64 -32.36
C GLY A 307 5.28 -24.51 -32.14
N LYS A 308 5.00 -24.24 -30.87
CA LYS A 308 4.18 -23.13 -30.40
C LYS A 308 4.45 -22.87 -28.93
N MET A 309 4.04 -21.71 -28.42
CA MET A 309 3.91 -21.47 -26.99
C MET A 309 2.43 -21.38 -26.63
N SER A 310 1.98 -22.24 -25.70
CA SER A 310 0.62 -22.22 -25.15
C SER A 310 0.55 -21.21 -24.02
N VAL A 311 -0.34 -20.21 -24.07
CA VAL A 311 -0.42 -19.11 -23.11
C VAL A 311 -1.77 -19.02 -22.38
N GLY A 312 -2.58 -20.08 -22.49
CA GLY A 312 -3.83 -20.22 -21.76
C GLY A 312 -4.97 -19.34 -22.26
N LYS A 313 -6.10 -19.42 -21.56
CA LYS A 313 -7.34 -18.73 -21.95
C LYS A 313 -7.35 -17.24 -21.63
N ASN A 314 -6.53 -16.80 -20.69
CA ASN A 314 -6.50 -15.41 -20.24
C ASN A 314 -5.70 -14.44 -21.15
N ALA A 315 -4.81 -14.98 -22.00
CA ALA A 315 -4.13 -14.17 -22.98
C ALA A 315 -5.14 -13.55 -23.96
N MET A 316 -5.07 -12.23 -24.12
CA MET A 316 -6.00 -11.41 -24.88
C MET A 316 -7.47 -11.64 -24.43
N LEU A 317 -7.71 -11.53 -23.14
CA LEU A 317 -9.05 -11.62 -22.55
C LEU A 317 -9.76 -10.26 -22.74
N ILE A 318 -10.52 -10.17 -23.84
CA ILE A 318 -11.29 -8.97 -24.18
C ILE A 318 -12.65 -9.06 -23.50
N SER A 319 -13.15 -7.93 -22.95
CA SER A 319 -14.50 -7.88 -22.37
C SER A 319 -15.56 -8.26 -23.41
N GLU A 320 -16.49 -9.14 -23.04
CA GLU A 320 -17.54 -9.67 -23.93
C GLU A 320 -18.93 -9.25 -23.43
N ASP A 321 -19.88 -9.03 -24.36
CA ASP A 321 -21.29 -8.83 -24.03
C ASP A 321 -21.99 -10.16 -23.70
N SER A 322 -23.31 -10.10 -23.44
CA SER A 322 -24.11 -11.28 -23.10
C SER A 322 -24.19 -12.34 -24.22
N ASN A 323 -23.80 -12.00 -25.44
CA ASN A 323 -23.75 -12.88 -26.60
C ASN A 323 -22.32 -13.40 -26.86
N GLY A 324 -21.37 -13.12 -25.98
CA GLY A 324 -19.97 -13.47 -26.17
C GLY A 324 -19.22 -12.58 -27.16
N LYS A 325 -19.76 -11.42 -27.55
CA LYS A 325 -19.17 -10.50 -28.50
C LYS A 325 -18.25 -9.53 -27.78
N ALA A 326 -17.00 -9.38 -28.25
CA ALA A 326 -16.07 -8.43 -27.70
C ALA A 326 -16.59 -6.98 -27.72
N THR A 327 -16.43 -6.26 -26.62
CA THR A 327 -16.93 -4.89 -26.46
C THR A 327 -15.86 -3.83 -26.62
N ASN A 328 -14.57 -4.20 -26.48
CA ASN A 328 -13.44 -3.29 -26.45
C ASN A 328 -12.39 -3.61 -27.52
N ALA A 329 -11.50 -2.63 -27.74
CA ALA A 329 -10.34 -2.77 -28.61
C ALA A 329 -9.24 -3.63 -27.97
N TYR A 330 -8.27 -4.05 -28.77
CA TYR A 330 -7.11 -4.85 -28.36
C TYR A 330 -5.92 -4.58 -29.29
N ALA A 331 -4.71 -4.90 -28.81
CA ALA A 331 -3.51 -4.84 -29.64
C ALA A 331 -2.59 -6.04 -29.33
N PHE A 332 -1.82 -6.43 -30.34
CA PHE A 332 -0.74 -7.41 -30.25
C PHE A 332 0.50 -6.79 -30.90
N GLU A 333 1.66 -6.92 -30.25
CA GLU A 333 2.94 -6.48 -30.82
C GLU A 333 4.08 -7.41 -30.43
N CYS A 334 5.10 -7.47 -31.28
CA CYS A 334 6.29 -8.28 -31.05
C CYS A 334 7.48 -7.81 -31.91
N TRP A 335 8.68 -8.16 -31.49
CA TRP A 335 9.79 -8.29 -32.40
C TRP A 335 9.74 -9.65 -33.07
N LEU A 336 9.87 -9.68 -34.41
CA LEU A 336 9.75 -10.86 -35.25
C LEU A 336 10.93 -10.95 -36.19
N TYR A 337 11.54 -12.13 -36.26
CA TYR A 337 12.55 -12.52 -37.25
C TYR A 337 12.06 -13.76 -37.97
N LEU A 338 11.82 -13.70 -39.27
CA LEU A 338 11.41 -14.86 -40.07
C LEU A 338 12.64 -15.53 -40.67
N ASP A 339 12.87 -16.82 -40.39
CA ASP A 339 13.92 -17.61 -41.06
C ASP A 339 13.49 -17.88 -42.51
N GLU A 340 12.22 -18.16 -42.73
CA GLU A 340 11.58 -18.29 -44.01
C GLU A 340 10.09 -17.89 -43.91
N TRP A 341 9.49 -17.53 -45.01
CA TRP A 341 8.06 -17.27 -45.08
C TRP A 341 7.28 -18.59 -45.03
N THR A 342 6.50 -18.83 -43.99
CA THR A 342 5.71 -20.05 -43.85
C THR A 342 4.23 -19.70 -43.97
N GLU A 343 3.62 -19.97 -45.14
CA GLU A 343 2.23 -19.71 -45.39
C GLU A 343 1.34 -20.42 -44.37
N GLY A 344 0.34 -19.70 -43.83
CA GLY A 344 -0.61 -20.21 -42.85
C GLY A 344 -0.11 -20.27 -41.41
N ALA A 345 1.18 -19.97 -41.17
CA ALA A 345 1.72 -19.92 -39.81
C ALA A 345 1.08 -18.77 -38.99
N TYR A 346 0.90 -19.00 -37.72
CA TYR A 346 0.27 -18.06 -36.79
C TYR A 346 1.35 -17.30 -35.99
N LEU A 347 1.21 -16.00 -35.93
CA LEU A 347 1.91 -15.19 -34.91
C LEU A 347 1.18 -15.28 -33.57
N PHE A 348 -0.16 -15.26 -33.63
CA PHE A 348 -1.07 -15.44 -32.49
C PHE A 348 -2.34 -16.16 -32.93
N ARG A 349 -2.86 -17.10 -32.14
CA ARG A 349 -4.09 -17.82 -32.40
C ARG A 349 -4.94 -17.94 -31.14
N LYS A 350 -6.19 -17.52 -31.21
CA LYS A 350 -7.20 -17.67 -30.15
C LYS A 350 -8.58 -17.79 -30.77
N GLU A 351 -8.83 -18.94 -31.37
CA GLU A 351 -10.04 -19.23 -32.15
C GLU A 351 -10.45 -20.72 -32.04
N ASN A 352 -11.68 -21.06 -32.38
CA ASN A 352 -12.10 -22.45 -32.48
C ASN A 352 -11.38 -23.18 -33.62
N GLU A 353 -11.56 -24.51 -33.70
CA GLU A 353 -10.81 -25.35 -34.65
C GLU A 353 -11.03 -24.96 -36.12
N ASP A 354 -12.26 -24.59 -36.50
CA ASP A 354 -12.59 -24.18 -37.86
C ASP A 354 -12.35 -22.69 -38.15
N GLY A 355 -11.97 -21.90 -37.12
CA GLY A 355 -11.70 -20.49 -37.23
C GLY A 355 -12.92 -19.61 -37.50
N THR A 356 -14.11 -20.11 -37.23
CA THR A 356 -15.38 -19.37 -37.41
C THR A 356 -15.71 -18.48 -36.22
N GLN A 357 -15.04 -18.65 -35.08
CA GLN A 357 -15.18 -17.82 -33.88
C GLN A 357 -13.81 -17.52 -33.29
N GLY A 358 -13.66 -16.32 -32.68
CA GLY A 358 -12.44 -15.89 -32.08
C GLY A 358 -11.55 -15.05 -33.03
N LEU A 359 -10.25 -15.04 -32.76
CA LEU A 359 -9.31 -14.26 -33.58
C LEU A 359 -7.95 -14.97 -33.74
N SER A 360 -7.29 -14.67 -34.88
CA SER A 360 -5.90 -15.07 -35.11
C SER A 360 -5.16 -14.06 -35.99
N ILE A 361 -3.82 -14.06 -35.87
CA ILE A 361 -2.89 -13.28 -36.69
C ILE A 361 -2.00 -14.29 -37.39
N ARG A 362 -2.02 -14.31 -38.74
CA ARG A 362 -1.31 -15.34 -39.52
C ARG A 362 -0.65 -14.80 -40.77
N LEU A 363 0.35 -15.51 -41.24
CA LEU A 363 0.99 -15.28 -42.53
C LEU A 363 0.12 -15.81 -43.66
N GLY A 364 -0.06 -15.04 -44.71
CA GLY A 364 -0.73 -15.45 -45.95
C GLY A 364 0.25 -16.05 -46.95
N ASP A 365 -0.07 -15.90 -48.26
CA ASP A 365 0.77 -16.46 -49.34
C ASP A 365 2.17 -15.76 -49.40
N ALA A 366 3.13 -16.50 -49.88
CA ALA A 366 4.51 -16.05 -49.99
C ALA A 366 4.71 -14.97 -51.09
N GLU A 367 3.92 -14.98 -52.16
CA GLU A 367 4.05 -14.03 -53.25
C GLU A 367 3.59 -12.62 -52.83
N GLY A 368 2.51 -12.55 -52.05
CA GLY A 368 1.99 -11.29 -51.56
C GLY A 368 2.59 -10.82 -50.25
N GLN A 369 3.32 -11.67 -49.54
CA GLN A 369 3.82 -11.42 -48.17
C GLN A 369 2.76 -10.80 -47.24
N GLN A 370 1.53 -11.32 -47.32
CA GLN A 370 0.39 -10.78 -46.63
C GLN A 370 0.32 -11.27 -45.17
N VAL A 371 0.02 -10.36 -44.26
CA VAL A 371 -0.40 -10.71 -42.89
C VAL A 371 -1.90 -10.55 -42.77
N PHE A 372 -2.58 -11.54 -42.24
CA PHE A 372 -4.00 -11.52 -42.00
C PHE A 372 -4.32 -11.51 -40.49
N VAL A 373 -5.28 -10.64 -40.10
CA VAL A 373 -6.03 -10.81 -38.87
C VAL A 373 -7.34 -11.48 -39.23
N ARG A 374 -7.59 -12.68 -38.71
CA ARG A 374 -8.87 -13.38 -38.89
C ARG A 374 -9.74 -13.14 -37.66
N VAL A 375 -10.97 -12.69 -37.88
CA VAL A 375 -12.00 -12.50 -36.84
C VAL A 375 -13.26 -13.16 -37.28
N ASP A 376 -13.77 -14.13 -36.49
CA ASP A 376 -14.99 -14.87 -36.77
C ASP A 376 -15.06 -15.36 -38.23
N GLY A 377 -14.00 -15.98 -38.73
CA GLY A 377 -13.88 -16.52 -40.08
C GLY A 377 -13.57 -15.51 -41.18
N ARG A 378 -13.52 -14.21 -40.89
CA ARG A 378 -13.22 -13.14 -41.85
C ARG A 378 -11.77 -12.68 -41.78
N ASN A 379 -11.14 -12.52 -42.95
CA ASN A 379 -9.75 -12.06 -43.03
C ASN A 379 -9.68 -10.57 -43.31
N TYR A 380 -8.87 -9.89 -42.53
CA TYR A 380 -8.43 -8.50 -42.74
C TYR A 380 -6.94 -8.51 -43.02
N GLY A 381 -6.52 -8.06 -44.19
CA GLY A 381 -5.13 -8.22 -44.62
C GLY A 381 -4.42 -6.94 -44.96
N HIS A 382 -3.11 -7.00 -44.85
CA HIS A 382 -2.19 -5.98 -45.34
C HIS A 382 -0.99 -6.67 -46.03
N ALA A 383 -0.65 -6.20 -47.25
CA ALA A 383 0.45 -6.77 -48.03
C ALA A 383 1.78 -6.08 -47.76
N GLY A 384 2.84 -6.87 -47.74
CA GLY A 384 4.16 -6.55 -48.17
C GLY A 384 5.00 -5.65 -47.29
N LYS A 385 5.25 -6.04 -46.00
CA LYS A 385 6.25 -5.28 -45.23
C LYS A 385 7.04 -6.11 -44.21
N LEU A 386 6.73 -7.38 -44.00
CA LEU A 386 7.58 -8.25 -43.20
C LEU A 386 8.71 -8.80 -44.08
N ALA A 387 9.96 -8.58 -43.64
CA ALA A 387 11.12 -9.14 -44.32
C ALA A 387 11.51 -10.49 -43.73
N VAL A 388 12.17 -11.33 -44.55
CA VAL A 388 12.80 -12.58 -44.12
C VAL A 388 14.29 -12.29 -43.88
N GLY A 389 14.85 -12.79 -42.78
CA GLY A 389 16.27 -12.67 -42.46
C GLY A 389 16.66 -11.39 -41.73
N GLU A 390 15.71 -10.62 -41.21
CA GLU A 390 16.01 -9.44 -40.38
C GLU A 390 14.98 -9.24 -39.30
N TRP A 391 15.38 -8.61 -38.17
CA TRP A 391 14.46 -8.24 -37.10
C TRP A 391 13.53 -7.10 -37.54
N MET A 392 12.22 -7.29 -37.37
CA MET A 392 11.20 -6.29 -37.59
C MET A 392 10.28 -6.18 -36.39
N HIS A 393 9.96 -4.98 -35.95
CA HIS A 393 8.88 -4.77 -35.00
C HIS A 393 7.54 -4.77 -35.73
N PHE A 394 6.65 -5.64 -35.31
CA PHE A 394 5.32 -5.83 -35.90
C PHE A 394 4.24 -5.64 -34.83
N ALA A 395 3.17 -4.91 -35.17
CA ALA A 395 1.98 -4.85 -34.32
C ALA A 395 0.70 -4.79 -35.16
N ILE A 396 -0.38 -5.29 -34.54
CA ILE A 396 -1.76 -5.01 -34.98
C ILE A 396 -2.51 -4.27 -33.87
N VAL A 397 -3.36 -3.33 -34.27
CA VAL A 397 -4.23 -2.58 -33.35
C VAL A 397 -5.65 -2.65 -33.87
N SER A 398 -6.55 -3.18 -33.07
CA SER A 398 -7.97 -3.14 -33.39
C SER A 398 -8.55 -1.75 -33.13
N ARG A 399 -9.43 -1.31 -33.98
CA ARG A 399 -10.07 0.01 -33.90
C ARG A 399 -11.58 -0.18 -33.78
N THR A 400 -12.17 0.31 -32.72
CA THR A 400 -13.60 0.12 -32.37
C THR A 400 -14.57 0.92 -33.25
N SER A 401 -14.12 1.50 -34.34
CA SER A 401 -14.98 2.30 -35.22
C SER A 401 -15.92 1.41 -36.04
N THR A 402 -17.20 1.55 -35.81
CA THR A 402 -18.27 0.87 -36.58
C THR A 402 -18.54 1.50 -37.97
N SER A 403 -17.92 2.64 -38.28
CA SER A 403 -18.27 3.46 -39.47
C SER A 403 -17.25 3.42 -40.60
N SER A 404 -16.10 2.74 -40.45
CA SER A 404 -15.05 2.70 -41.48
C SER A 404 -14.64 1.28 -41.86
N SER A 405 -14.39 1.06 -43.13
CA SER A 405 -13.79 -0.15 -43.69
C SER A 405 -12.33 -0.41 -43.22
N GLN A 406 -11.80 0.43 -42.32
CA GLN A 406 -10.44 0.39 -41.86
C GLN A 406 -10.41 0.09 -40.35
N GLN A 407 -10.59 -1.17 -40.03
CA GLN A 407 -10.81 -1.60 -38.66
C GLN A 407 -9.55 -2.08 -37.96
N PHE A 408 -8.44 -2.27 -38.68
CA PHE A 408 -7.14 -2.66 -38.16
C PHE A 408 -6.05 -1.72 -38.62
N GLY A 409 -5.20 -1.33 -37.68
CA GLY A 409 -3.88 -0.78 -37.96
C GLY A 409 -2.84 -1.91 -37.96
N PHE A 410 -2.09 -2.02 -39.03
CA PHE A 410 -0.89 -2.87 -39.14
C PHE A 410 0.33 -1.97 -38.99
N VAL A 411 1.16 -2.21 -37.99
CA VAL A 411 2.33 -1.37 -37.71
C VAL A 411 3.60 -2.17 -38.01
N TYR A 412 4.46 -1.59 -38.84
CA TYR A 412 5.75 -2.16 -39.23
C TYR A 412 6.85 -1.14 -38.87
N ASN A 413 7.76 -1.51 -37.98
CA ASN A 413 8.83 -0.63 -37.49
C ASN A 413 8.31 0.78 -37.10
N GLY A 414 7.21 0.82 -36.32
CA GLY A 414 6.60 2.06 -35.84
C GLY A 414 5.75 2.84 -36.87
N THR A 415 5.63 2.34 -38.13
CA THR A 415 4.81 2.96 -39.18
C THR A 415 3.49 2.22 -39.36
N MET A 416 2.35 2.87 -39.11
CA MET A 416 1.03 2.28 -39.26
C MET A 416 0.53 2.34 -40.72
N SER A 417 0.01 1.22 -41.17
CA SER A 417 -0.78 1.08 -42.39
C SER A 417 -2.16 0.52 -42.04
N LEU A 418 -3.20 0.96 -42.75
CA LEU A 418 -4.56 0.52 -42.47
C LEU A 418 -4.90 -0.71 -43.31
N GLY A 419 -5.25 -1.83 -42.65
CA GLY A 419 -5.67 -3.04 -43.29
C GLY A 419 -7.09 -2.93 -43.88
N LYS A 420 -7.31 -3.53 -45.00
CA LYS A 420 -8.61 -3.58 -45.69
C LYS A 420 -9.19 -4.98 -45.59
N ASN A 421 -10.53 -5.07 -45.41
CA ASN A 421 -11.22 -6.31 -45.60
C ASN A 421 -11.03 -6.76 -47.06
N SER A 422 -10.68 -8.03 -47.26
CA SER A 422 -10.56 -8.63 -48.60
C SER A 422 -11.94 -8.84 -49.27
N MET A 423 -13.03 -8.69 -48.52
CA MET A 423 -14.41 -8.77 -49.03
C MET A 423 -15.03 -7.37 -49.09
N SER A 424 -15.86 -7.13 -50.06
CA SER A 424 -16.57 -5.88 -50.36
C SER A 424 -17.68 -5.53 -49.34
N ASP A 425 -17.61 -6.04 -48.10
CA ASP A 425 -18.61 -5.79 -47.08
C ASP A 425 -18.23 -4.56 -46.25
N PRO A 426 -18.95 -3.44 -46.40
CA PRO A 426 -18.61 -2.19 -45.65
C PRO A 426 -18.94 -2.22 -44.16
N VAL A 427 -19.53 -3.30 -43.65
CA VAL A 427 -20.01 -3.39 -42.25
C VAL A 427 -19.31 -4.52 -41.50
N ALA A 428 -18.13 -4.95 -41.93
CA ALA A 428 -17.42 -6.03 -41.23
C ALA A 428 -17.03 -5.59 -39.82
N ASP A 429 -17.50 -6.29 -38.81
CA ASP A 429 -17.23 -6.09 -37.42
C ASP A 429 -15.89 -6.77 -37.03
N ASN A 430 -14.93 -5.99 -36.50
CA ASN A 430 -13.63 -6.50 -36.06
C ASN A 430 -13.61 -7.03 -34.64
N ARG A 431 -14.76 -7.18 -34.02
CA ARG A 431 -14.91 -7.68 -32.66
C ARG A 431 -15.10 -9.20 -32.69
N PRO A 432 -14.16 -9.98 -32.15
CA PRO A 432 -14.30 -11.43 -32.10
C PRO A 432 -15.37 -11.87 -31.10
N THR A 433 -15.86 -13.11 -31.30
CA THR A 433 -16.81 -13.76 -30.39
C THR A 433 -16.12 -14.86 -29.59
N ASN A 434 -16.59 -15.05 -28.34
CA ASN A 434 -16.25 -16.17 -27.47
C ASN A 434 -14.73 -16.35 -27.20
N THR A 435 -13.95 -15.28 -27.26
CA THR A 435 -12.51 -15.37 -27.04
C THR A 435 -12.16 -15.93 -25.67
N SER A 436 -12.99 -15.71 -24.65
CA SER A 436 -12.84 -16.27 -23.30
C SER A 436 -12.90 -17.82 -23.27
N GLN A 437 -13.43 -18.46 -24.30
CA GLN A 437 -13.56 -19.92 -24.36
C GLN A 437 -12.33 -20.64 -24.93
N PHE A 438 -11.47 -19.93 -25.69
CA PHE A 438 -10.40 -20.54 -26.47
C PHE A 438 -9.04 -20.41 -25.80
N GLU A 439 -8.23 -21.48 -25.90
CA GLU A 439 -6.81 -21.42 -25.60
C GLU A 439 -6.09 -20.49 -26.58
N ALA A 440 -5.09 -19.79 -26.12
CA ALA A 440 -4.26 -18.93 -26.94
C ALA A 440 -2.88 -19.55 -27.19
N TYR A 441 -2.38 -19.38 -28.41
CA TYR A 441 -1.11 -19.90 -28.86
C TYR A 441 -0.30 -18.82 -29.58
N ILE A 442 1.01 -18.85 -29.39
CA ILE A 442 1.97 -17.96 -30.05
C ILE A 442 2.92 -18.79 -30.93
N GLY A 443 3.11 -18.34 -32.16
CA GLY A 443 4.11 -18.88 -33.08
C GLY A 443 3.77 -20.25 -33.69
N GLU A 444 2.49 -20.70 -33.66
CA GLU A 444 2.10 -22.02 -34.18
C GLU A 444 2.44 -22.15 -35.69
N GLY A 445 3.30 -23.11 -36.03
CA GLY A 445 3.74 -23.36 -37.39
C GLY A 445 4.78 -22.36 -37.94
N LEU A 446 5.22 -21.38 -37.17
CA LEU A 446 6.18 -20.37 -37.57
C LEU A 446 7.61 -20.94 -37.60
N LYS A 447 8.41 -20.56 -38.64
CA LYS A 447 9.86 -20.74 -38.67
C LYS A 447 10.52 -19.38 -38.51
N GLY A 448 11.01 -19.10 -37.29
CA GLY A 448 11.57 -17.81 -36.96
C GLY A 448 11.85 -17.63 -35.48
N LYS A 449 12.02 -16.38 -35.08
CA LYS A 449 12.22 -15.98 -33.68
C LYS A 449 11.26 -14.87 -33.32
N MET A 450 10.85 -14.85 -32.05
CA MET A 450 10.00 -13.79 -31.50
C MET A 450 10.59 -13.31 -30.16
N ASP A 451 10.42 -12.01 -29.87
CA ASP A 451 10.82 -11.40 -28.61
C ASP A 451 9.94 -10.18 -28.31
N ASP A 452 9.97 -9.72 -27.07
CA ASP A 452 9.14 -8.60 -26.57
C ASP A 452 7.69 -8.73 -27.06
N ILE A 453 7.07 -9.91 -26.86
CA ILE A 453 5.70 -10.19 -27.31
C ILE A 453 4.75 -9.58 -26.28
N MET A 454 3.96 -8.60 -26.70
CA MET A 454 3.02 -7.88 -25.83
C MET A 454 1.57 -8.00 -26.31
N ILE A 455 0.67 -8.12 -25.35
CA ILE A 455 -0.78 -8.09 -25.56
C ILE A 455 -1.40 -6.98 -24.71
N TRP A 456 -2.27 -6.19 -25.34
CA TRP A 456 -3.03 -5.12 -24.74
C TRP A 456 -4.51 -5.29 -24.94
N ASN A 457 -5.29 -5.12 -23.87
CA ASN A 457 -6.74 -5.22 -23.89
C ASN A 457 -7.41 -3.86 -23.75
N ASN A 458 -8.67 -3.79 -24.17
CA ASN A 458 -9.62 -2.73 -23.83
C ASN A 458 -9.26 -1.30 -24.28
N ARG A 459 -8.26 -1.14 -25.18
CA ARG A 459 -7.87 0.16 -25.71
C ARG A 459 -7.29 0.06 -27.13
N PRO A 460 -7.64 0.97 -28.05
CA PRO A 460 -6.86 1.14 -29.28
C PRO A 460 -5.56 1.90 -28.98
N PHE A 461 -4.47 1.45 -29.54
CA PHE A 461 -3.17 2.14 -29.52
C PHE A 461 -2.98 2.92 -30.82
N ASP A 462 -2.29 4.06 -30.75
CA ASP A 462 -1.84 4.76 -31.92
C ASP A 462 -0.41 4.36 -32.33
N SER A 463 0.04 4.83 -33.50
CA SER A 463 1.37 4.48 -33.99
C SER A 463 2.50 5.05 -33.17
N SER A 464 2.29 6.17 -32.46
CA SER A 464 3.31 6.79 -31.62
C SER A 464 3.56 6.00 -30.35
N GLU A 465 2.49 5.43 -29.78
CA GLU A 465 2.57 4.55 -28.62
C GLU A 465 3.29 3.22 -28.95
N ILE A 466 2.91 2.58 -30.05
CA ILE A 466 3.60 1.37 -30.54
C ILE A 466 5.07 1.66 -30.87
N LYS A 467 5.36 2.83 -31.46
CA LYS A 467 6.74 3.24 -31.73
C LYS A 467 7.55 3.48 -30.46
N ALA A 468 6.96 4.05 -29.43
CA ALA A 468 7.61 4.22 -28.13
C ALA A 468 7.93 2.87 -27.48
N ASN A 469 7.03 1.89 -27.58
CA ASN A 469 7.29 0.51 -27.10
C ASN A 469 8.43 -0.15 -27.89
N MET A 470 8.46 0.04 -29.20
CA MET A 470 9.52 -0.46 -30.08
C MET A 470 10.91 0.13 -29.75
N GLU A 471 11.00 1.45 -29.54
CA GLU A 471 12.26 2.19 -29.31
C GLU A 471 12.78 2.04 -27.88
N GLY A 472 11.89 1.88 -26.92
CA GLY A 472 12.21 1.62 -25.53
C GLY A 472 11.75 0.23 -25.10
N ARG A 473 12.59 -0.55 -24.42
CA ARG A 473 12.08 -1.74 -23.73
C ARG A 473 11.01 -1.29 -22.76
N PHE A 474 9.77 -1.67 -23.03
CA PHE A 474 8.67 -1.42 -22.11
C PHE A 474 9.03 -1.97 -20.74
N ARG A 475 8.94 -1.13 -19.72
CA ARG A 475 9.14 -1.53 -18.33
C ARG A 475 7.95 -1.05 -17.52
N MET A 476 7.29 -1.97 -16.85
CA MET A 476 6.37 -1.59 -15.82
C MET A 476 7.11 -0.71 -14.81
N PRO A 477 6.66 0.47 -14.54
CA PRO A 477 7.34 1.30 -13.56
C PRO A 477 7.14 0.74 -12.16
N ALA A 478 8.18 0.76 -11.35
CA ALA A 478 8.03 0.75 -9.90
C ALA A 478 7.00 1.82 -9.47
N ILE A 479 6.33 1.66 -8.34
CA ILE A 479 5.44 2.68 -7.78
C ILE A 479 6.16 4.03 -7.82
N GLY A 480 5.59 5.01 -8.53
CA GLY A 480 6.19 6.32 -8.77
C GLY A 480 6.97 6.51 -10.08
N GLY A 481 7.00 5.54 -11.00
CA GLY A 481 7.63 5.69 -12.34
C GLY A 481 6.75 6.40 -13.41
N GLU A 482 7.14 6.39 -14.69
CA GLU A 482 6.66 7.32 -15.73
C GLU A 482 5.59 6.80 -16.72
N VAL A 483 5.15 5.54 -16.66
CA VAL A 483 4.10 5.02 -17.56
C VAL A 483 2.73 5.59 -17.18
N THR A 484 1.91 5.92 -18.16
CA THR A 484 0.59 6.49 -17.89
C THR A 484 -0.33 5.44 -17.27
N ALA A 485 -1.19 5.88 -16.35
CA ALA A 485 -2.23 5.09 -15.73
C ALA A 485 -3.11 4.35 -16.76
N GLU A 486 -3.36 5.00 -17.88
CA GLU A 486 -4.23 4.49 -18.94
C GLU A 486 -3.57 3.32 -19.70
N GLN A 487 -2.28 3.38 -19.96
CA GLN A 487 -1.52 2.28 -20.56
C GLN A 487 -1.52 1.04 -19.66
N MET A 488 -1.40 1.26 -18.35
CA MET A 488 -1.36 0.16 -17.38
C MET A 488 -2.68 -0.61 -17.27
N ARG A 489 -3.84 0.07 -17.41
CA ARG A 489 -5.16 -0.59 -17.39
C ARG A 489 -5.40 -1.53 -18.56
N CYS A 490 -4.61 -1.39 -19.60
CA CYS A 490 -4.76 -2.15 -20.84
C CYS A 490 -3.75 -3.29 -20.97
N TYR A 491 -2.77 -3.34 -20.07
CA TYR A 491 -1.77 -4.41 -20.05
C TYR A 491 -2.44 -5.78 -19.86
N ASN A 492 -2.03 -6.76 -20.67
CA ASN A 492 -2.43 -8.15 -20.52
C ASN A 492 -1.23 -9.06 -20.31
N SER A 493 -0.22 -9.02 -21.18
CA SER A 493 0.92 -9.93 -21.11
C SER A 493 2.17 -9.35 -21.78
N LEU A 494 3.34 -9.77 -21.30
CA LEU A 494 4.63 -9.49 -21.90
C LEU A 494 5.60 -10.66 -21.69
N TRP A 495 6.09 -11.27 -22.80
CA TRP A 495 7.08 -12.33 -22.79
C TRP A 495 8.37 -11.82 -23.45
N ARG A 496 9.50 -11.92 -22.70
CA ARG A 496 10.87 -11.52 -23.14
C ARG A 496 11.86 -12.66 -23.13
N PHE A 497 11.47 -13.79 -22.60
CA PHE A 497 12.34 -14.97 -22.45
C PHE A 497 13.65 -14.69 -21.69
N ASP A 498 13.64 -13.71 -20.80
CA ASP A 498 14.80 -13.30 -19.99
C ASP A 498 15.12 -14.31 -18.88
N LYS A 499 14.15 -15.13 -18.45
CA LYS A 499 14.35 -16.19 -17.46
C LYS A 499 14.80 -17.48 -18.14
N GLU A 500 15.98 -17.97 -17.75
CA GLU A 500 16.56 -19.20 -18.31
C GLU A 500 15.87 -20.45 -17.78
N ASP A 501 15.50 -20.45 -16.52
CA ASP A 501 14.82 -21.53 -15.79
C ASP A 501 13.31 -21.58 -16.06
N ASP A 502 12.71 -20.49 -16.53
CA ASP A 502 11.30 -20.41 -16.91
C ASP A 502 11.12 -19.56 -18.19
N PRO A 503 11.42 -20.11 -19.37
CA PRO A 503 11.44 -19.35 -20.62
C PRO A 503 10.05 -18.91 -21.11
N GLY A 504 8.96 -19.50 -20.60
CA GLY A 504 7.58 -19.08 -20.90
C GLY A 504 7.02 -18.06 -19.93
N TYR A 505 7.85 -17.44 -19.11
CA TYR A 505 7.42 -16.54 -18.05
C TYR A 505 6.83 -15.24 -18.59
N ASP A 506 5.60 -14.93 -18.18
CA ASP A 506 5.01 -13.60 -18.37
C ASP A 506 5.63 -12.64 -17.36
N LEU A 507 6.39 -11.67 -17.83
CA LEU A 507 7.21 -10.78 -17.02
C LEU A 507 6.42 -9.98 -15.97
N TYR A 508 5.16 -9.73 -16.24
CA TYR A 508 4.31 -8.96 -15.33
C TYR A 508 3.10 -9.78 -14.88
N SER A 509 3.36 -11.02 -14.51
CA SER A 509 2.41 -11.92 -13.83
C SER A 509 1.94 -11.36 -12.49
N GLN A 510 0.98 -12.04 -11.87
CA GLN A 510 0.52 -11.68 -10.52
C GLN A 510 1.66 -11.66 -9.50
N ASP A 511 2.66 -12.50 -9.67
CA ASP A 511 3.83 -12.55 -8.78
C ASP A 511 4.68 -11.27 -8.89
N GLU A 512 4.92 -10.81 -10.11
CA GLU A 512 5.62 -9.54 -10.33
C GLU A 512 4.82 -8.34 -9.80
N TRP A 513 3.52 -8.33 -10.00
CA TRP A 513 2.64 -7.30 -9.42
C TRP A 513 2.68 -7.31 -7.90
N LEU A 514 2.60 -8.47 -7.29
CA LEU A 514 2.69 -8.61 -5.84
C LEU A 514 4.08 -8.17 -5.33
N ALA A 515 5.16 -8.50 -6.04
CA ALA A 515 6.51 -8.04 -5.71
C ALA A 515 6.64 -6.51 -5.78
N ILE A 516 6.03 -5.87 -6.80
CA ILE A 516 5.99 -4.41 -6.92
C ILE A 516 5.20 -3.79 -5.75
N MET A 517 4.04 -4.36 -5.38
CA MET A 517 3.27 -3.91 -4.21
C MET A 517 4.07 -4.06 -2.92
N LYS A 518 4.69 -5.21 -2.69
CA LYS A 518 5.55 -5.45 -1.52
C LYS A 518 6.73 -4.48 -1.45
N SER A 519 7.25 -4.04 -2.59
CA SER A 519 8.32 -3.04 -2.64
C SER A 519 7.91 -1.67 -2.11
N ALA A 520 6.61 -1.35 -2.08
CA ALA A 520 6.10 -0.12 -1.46
C ALA A 520 6.43 -0.07 0.04
N TYR A 521 6.44 -1.22 0.68
CA TYR A 521 6.76 -1.35 2.10
C TYR A 521 8.27 -1.40 2.38
N ASN A 522 9.11 -1.70 1.37
CA ASN A 522 10.57 -1.54 1.36
C ASN A 522 11.26 -1.92 2.69
N GLY A 523 11.09 -3.15 3.13
CA GLY A 523 11.64 -3.65 4.39
C GLY A 523 10.80 -3.35 5.63
N TYR A 524 9.63 -2.72 5.50
CA TYR A 524 8.68 -2.61 6.61
C TYR A 524 8.15 -4.01 6.95
N ARG A 525 7.91 -4.24 8.22
CA ARG A 525 7.37 -5.49 8.74
C ARG A 525 5.91 -5.35 9.17
N GLY A 526 5.24 -6.48 9.36
CA GLY A 526 3.86 -6.53 9.84
C GLY A 526 2.80 -6.25 8.76
N ALA A 527 3.21 -5.99 7.52
CA ALA A 527 2.27 -5.87 6.40
C ALA A 527 1.84 -7.25 5.89
N ARG A 528 0.53 -7.43 5.69
CA ARG A 528 -0.06 -8.61 5.06
C ARG A 528 -0.65 -8.25 3.71
N PHE A 529 -0.60 -9.19 2.78
CA PHE A 529 -1.16 -9.06 1.43
C PHE A 529 -2.13 -10.19 1.20
N ARG A 530 -3.41 -9.87 1.13
CA ARG A 530 -4.49 -10.84 0.91
C ARG A 530 -5.17 -10.58 -0.41
N ILE A 531 -5.64 -11.65 -1.05
CA ILE A 531 -6.37 -11.53 -2.30
C ILE A 531 -7.84 -11.83 -2.10
N SER A 532 -8.71 -10.98 -2.63
CA SER A 532 -10.16 -11.08 -2.51
C SER A 532 -10.81 -11.57 -3.81
N VAL A 533 -11.86 -12.38 -3.65
CA VAL A 533 -12.64 -12.95 -4.73
C VAL A 533 -13.93 -12.18 -4.90
N LYS A 534 -14.13 -11.60 -6.07
CA LYS A 534 -15.36 -10.93 -6.48
C LYS A 534 -16.39 -11.89 -7.03
N SER A 535 -17.66 -11.67 -6.67
CA SER A 535 -18.78 -12.46 -7.16
C SER A 535 -19.14 -12.18 -8.63
N HIS A 536 -19.65 -13.18 -9.32
CA HIS A 536 -20.34 -13.03 -10.61
C HIS A 536 -21.87 -13.13 -10.43
N ASP A 537 -22.62 -12.67 -11.41
CA ASP A 537 -24.08 -12.78 -11.38
C ASP A 537 -24.54 -14.23 -11.27
N GLY A 538 -25.35 -14.52 -10.25
CA GLY A 538 -25.86 -15.88 -9.99
C GLY A 538 -24.86 -16.82 -9.32
N TRP A 539 -23.83 -16.30 -8.66
CA TRP A 539 -22.80 -17.06 -7.94
C TRP A 539 -23.38 -18.07 -6.92
N GLU A 540 -24.51 -17.77 -6.28
CA GLU A 540 -25.15 -18.69 -5.33
C GLU A 540 -25.55 -20.03 -6.00
N ASN A 541 -26.01 -19.97 -7.26
CA ASN A 541 -26.31 -21.20 -8.03
C ASN A 541 -25.05 -22.01 -8.32
N THR A 542 -23.94 -21.33 -8.57
CA THR A 542 -22.63 -21.97 -8.75
C THR A 542 -22.21 -22.72 -7.50
N ILE A 543 -22.20 -22.06 -6.35
CA ILE A 543 -21.77 -22.68 -5.08
C ILE A 543 -22.82 -23.64 -4.47
N SER A 544 -24.02 -23.73 -5.00
CA SER A 544 -24.99 -24.75 -4.59
C SER A 544 -24.54 -26.16 -4.99
N ASN A 545 -23.74 -26.28 -6.05
CA ASN A 545 -23.18 -27.53 -6.55
C ASN A 545 -21.89 -27.92 -5.83
N LYS A 546 -21.83 -29.13 -5.28
CA LYS A 546 -20.65 -29.60 -4.53
C LYS A 546 -19.38 -29.59 -5.38
N SER A 547 -19.43 -30.12 -6.59
CA SER A 547 -18.25 -30.22 -7.47
C SER A 547 -17.71 -28.83 -7.84
N ARG A 548 -18.58 -27.83 -8.05
CA ARG A 548 -18.17 -26.46 -8.32
C ARG A 548 -17.55 -25.79 -7.10
N ARG A 549 -18.01 -26.08 -5.88
CA ARG A 549 -17.34 -25.61 -4.66
C ARG A 549 -15.93 -26.19 -4.51
N GLU A 550 -15.74 -27.47 -4.87
CA GLU A 550 -14.44 -28.13 -4.84
C GLU A 550 -13.48 -27.51 -5.87
N ILE A 551 -13.95 -27.21 -7.09
CA ILE A 551 -13.21 -26.49 -8.12
C ILE A 551 -12.83 -25.09 -7.61
N PHE A 552 -13.79 -24.35 -7.06
CA PHE A 552 -13.58 -23.01 -6.51
C PHE A 552 -12.49 -23.02 -5.42
N ALA A 553 -12.58 -23.94 -4.47
CA ALA A 553 -11.63 -24.04 -3.38
C ALA A 553 -10.21 -24.40 -3.86
N ALA A 554 -10.10 -25.33 -4.82
CA ALA A 554 -8.82 -25.71 -5.41
C ALA A 554 -8.17 -24.57 -6.20
N ASP A 555 -8.97 -23.85 -7.02
CA ASP A 555 -8.48 -22.68 -7.75
C ASP A 555 -8.04 -21.58 -6.79
N LEU A 556 -8.81 -21.31 -5.73
CA LEU A 556 -8.45 -20.27 -4.76
C LEU A 556 -7.15 -20.60 -4.03
N ALA A 557 -6.97 -21.85 -3.61
CA ALA A 557 -5.73 -22.31 -2.97
C ALA A 557 -4.51 -22.10 -3.89
N ARG A 558 -4.66 -22.45 -5.16
CA ARG A 558 -3.61 -22.29 -6.19
C ARG A 558 -3.32 -20.80 -6.48
N LEU A 559 -4.35 -20.00 -6.73
CA LEU A 559 -4.19 -18.58 -7.09
C LEU A 559 -3.68 -17.73 -5.94
N SER A 560 -3.86 -18.16 -4.71
CA SER A 560 -3.40 -17.44 -3.51
C SER A 560 -2.02 -17.89 -3.01
N GLU A 561 -1.29 -18.69 -3.75
CA GLU A 561 -0.01 -19.29 -3.30
C GLU A 561 0.95 -18.25 -2.71
N HIS A 562 1.13 -17.12 -3.38
CA HIS A 562 2.09 -16.07 -2.98
C HIS A 562 1.51 -14.97 -2.08
N TYR A 563 0.22 -15.08 -1.70
CA TYR A 563 -0.47 -14.16 -0.79
C TYR A 563 -0.49 -14.70 0.63
N ASP A 564 -0.63 -13.81 1.61
CA ASP A 564 -0.68 -14.20 3.04
C ASP A 564 -2.05 -14.75 3.45
N GLY A 565 -3.07 -14.56 2.63
CA GLY A 565 -4.41 -15.07 2.84
C GLY A 565 -5.37 -14.71 1.74
N VAL A 566 -6.62 -15.10 1.96
CA VAL A 566 -7.72 -14.90 1.01
C VAL A 566 -8.94 -14.28 1.70
N GLU A 567 -9.77 -13.60 0.91
CA GLU A 567 -11.05 -13.08 1.36
C GLU A 567 -12.11 -13.36 0.31
N LEU A 568 -13.34 -13.62 0.74
CA LEU A 568 -14.49 -13.77 -0.15
C LEU A 568 -15.38 -12.53 -0.06
N ASP A 569 -15.43 -11.78 -1.14
CA ASP A 569 -16.36 -10.65 -1.33
C ASP A 569 -17.51 -11.05 -2.25
N LEU A 570 -18.31 -12.05 -1.80
CA LEU A 570 -19.45 -12.58 -2.54
C LEU A 570 -20.75 -11.89 -2.09
N GLU A 571 -21.15 -10.86 -2.79
CA GLU A 571 -22.27 -9.97 -2.43
C GLU A 571 -23.58 -10.34 -3.15
N TRP A 572 -24.74 -10.49 -2.49
CA TRP A 572 -24.93 -10.77 -1.06
C TRP A 572 -25.67 -12.09 -0.93
N ALA A 573 -25.28 -12.91 0.00
CA ALA A 573 -25.90 -14.20 0.19
C ALA A 573 -27.39 -14.08 0.53
N SER A 574 -28.25 -14.72 -0.24
CA SER A 574 -29.64 -14.99 0.12
C SER A 574 -29.77 -16.28 0.96
N SER A 575 -28.80 -17.20 0.79
CA SER A 575 -28.68 -18.44 1.56
C SER A 575 -27.25 -18.67 2.05
N TRP A 576 -27.01 -18.51 3.33
CA TRP A 576 -25.72 -18.75 3.96
C TRP A 576 -25.31 -20.21 4.06
N GLN A 577 -26.26 -21.17 3.87
CA GLN A 577 -25.96 -22.59 4.01
C GLN A 577 -24.91 -23.06 3.00
N ASN A 578 -25.07 -22.73 1.72
CA ASN A 578 -24.12 -23.08 0.66
C ASN A 578 -22.80 -22.30 0.81
N TYR A 579 -22.89 -21.06 1.27
CA TYR A 579 -21.72 -20.24 1.54
C TYR A 579 -20.85 -20.85 2.65
N GLY A 580 -21.47 -21.31 3.74
CA GLY A 580 -20.76 -22.01 4.81
C GLY A 580 -20.12 -23.33 4.34
N LEU A 581 -20.76 -24.06 3.42
CA LEU A 581 -20.16 -25.26 2.80
C LEU A 581 -18.98 -24.91 1.88
N LEU A 582 -19.05 -23.78 1.17
CA LEU A 582 -17.91 -23.27 0.39
C LEU A 582 -16.74 -22.91 1.30
N ALA A 583 -17.00 -22.21 2.41
CA ALA A 583 -15.97 -21.82 3.35
C ALA A 583 -15.24 -23.04 3.96
N GLU A 584 -15.97 -24.08 4.32
CA GLU A 584 -15.36 -25.35 4.79
C GLU A 584 -14.47 -25.99 3.71
N ALA A 585 -14.93 -26.00 2.44
CA ALA A 585 -14.15 -26.54 1.33
C ALA A 585 -12.86 -25.72 1.09
N ILE A 586 -12.94 -24.37 1.17
CA ILE A 586 -11.79 -23.48 1.06
C ILE A 586 -10.81 -23.70 2.19
N ARG A 587 -11.27 -23.72 3.44
CA ARG A 587 -10.38 -23.97 4.59
C ARG A 587 -9.64 -25.31 4.47
N ALA A 588 -10.32 -26.34 3.98
CA ALA A 588 -9.70 -27.64 3.74
C ALA A 588 -8.66 -27.66 2.61
N ALA A 589 -8.78 -26.76 1.63
CA ALA A 589 -7.89 -26.67 0.48
C ALA A 589 -6.70 -25.72 0.72
N LEU A 590 -6.88 -24.69 1.56
CA LEU A 590 -5.85 -23.69 1.83
C LEU A 590 -4.68 -24.28 2.62
N PRO A 591 -3.43 -23.96 2.26
CA PRO A 591 -2.26 -24.32 3.05
C PRO A 591 -2.35 -23.79 4.48
N GLU A 592 -1.69 -24.50 5.40
CA GLU A 592 -1.55 -24.06 6.80
C GLU A 592 -0.87 -22.68 6.87
N GLY A 593 -1.36 -21.82 7.77
CA GLY A 593 -0.85 -20.45 7.95
C GLY A 593 -1.46 -19.39 7.03
N LYS A 594 -2.25 -19.75 6.01
CA LYS A 594 -3.02 -18.80 5.21
C LYS A 594 -4.25 -18.32 5.96
N SER A 595 -4.45 -17.00 6.08
CA SER A 595 -5.68 -16.43 6.62
C SER A 595 -6.84 -16.57 5.62
N PHE A 596 -8.05 -16.75 6.17
CA PHE A 596 -9.27 -16.82 5.36
C PHE A 596 -10.38 -15.99 5.99
N GLU A 597 -10.90 -15.05 5.23
CA GLU A 597 -11.92 -14.12 5.67
C GLU A 597 -13.13 -14.11 4.74
N VAL A 598 -14.26 -13.69 5.30
CA VAL A 598 -15.55 -13.66 4.59
C VAL A 598 -16.20 -12.31 4.79
N SER A 599 -16.58 -11.66 3.68
CA SER A 599 -17.33 -10.42 3.69
C SER A 599 -18.79 -10.65 4.08
N VAL A 600 -19.29 -9.79 4.97
CA VAL A 600 -20.69 -9.71 5.38
C VAL A 600 -21.12 -8.25 5.43
N HIS A 601 -22.42 -7.98 5.35
CA HIS A 601 -22.92 -6.60 5.47
C HIS A 601 -23.69 -6.39 6.77
N ALA A 602 -23.72 -5.18 7.26
CA ALA A 602 -24.42 -4.77 8.46
C ALA A 602 -25.90 -5.18 8.53
N TYR A 603 -26.56 -5.37 7.40
CA TYR A 603 -27.94 -5.91 7.32
C TYR A 603 -28.00 -7.39 6.92
N ASN A 604 -26.89 -8.00 6.50
CA ASN A 604 -26.85 -9.38 6.01
C ASN A 604 -25.62 -10.11 6.58
N TYR A 605 -25.67 -10.46 7.88
CA TYR A 605 -24.57 -11.07 8.63
C TYR A 605 -24.93 -12.42 9.28
N LYS A 606 -26.08 -13.00 8.94
CA LYS A 606 -26.52 -14.25 9.62
C LYS A 606 -25.84 -15.50 9.07
N TYR A 607 -24.50 -15.44 9.04
CA TYR A 607 -23.68 -16.61 8.71
C TYR A 607 -23.89 -17.75 9.72
N PRO A 608 -23.88 -19.04 9.29
CA PRO A 608 -24.14 -20.17 10.21
C PRO A 608 -23.09 -20.26 11.32
N THR A 609 -23.52 -20.11 12.56
CA THR A 609 -22.60 -20.13 13.71
C THR A 609 -21.79 -21.41 13.82
N ALA A 610 -22.39 -22.57 13.47
CA ALA A 610 -21.71 -23.87 13.43
C ALA A 610 -20.57 -23.98 12.39
N LYS A 611 -20.41 -22.99 11.52
CA LYS A 611 -19.40 -22.95 10.45
C LYS A 611 -18.42 -21.78 10.56
N MET A 612 -18.55 -20.99 11.60
CA MET A 612 -17.67 -19.84 11.85
C MET A 612 -16.21 -20.23 12.14
N ASP A 613 -15.97 -21.47 12.58
CA ASP A 613 -14.60 -21.94 12.85
C ASP A 613 -13.76 -22.12 11.59
N ALA A 614 -14.40 -22.27 10.42
CA ALA A 614 -13.69 -22.32 9.14
C ALA A 614 -13.11 -20.96 8.70
N VAL A 615 -13.56 -19.86 9.33
CA VAL A 615 -13.26 -18.48 8.94
C VAL A 615 -12.46 -17.80 10.06
N ASP A 616 -11.37 -17.13 9.73
CA ASP A 616 -10.53 -16.44 10.72
C ASP A 616 -11.15 -15.11 11.16
N ALA A 617 -11.68 -14.32 10.20
CA ALA A 617 -12.41 -13.10 10.51
C ALA A 617 -13.50 -12.80 9.46
N PHE A 618 -14.44 -11.94 9.85
CA PHE A 618 -15.54 -11.50 9.00
C PHE A 618 -15.40 -9.99 8.74
N THR A 619 -15.14 -9.63 7.49
CA THR A 619 -15.09 -8.24 7.03
C THR A 619 -16.50 -7.68 6.96
N VAL A 620 -16.83 -6.78 7.87
CA VAL A 620 -18.19 -6.22 8.01
C VAL A 620 -18.31 -4.92 7.26
N GLN A 621 -19.02 -4.93 6.14
CA GLN A 621 -19.28 -3.72 5.37
C GLN A 621 -20.36 -2.86 6.06
N GLN A 622 -19.92 -1.74 6.66
CA GLN A 622 -20.78 -0.80 7.39
C GLN A 622 -20.86 0.54 6.62
N TYR A 623 -21.06 0.42 5.34
CA TYR A 623 -21.22 1.51 4.37
C TYR A 623 -22.19 1.07 3.27
N GLY A 624 -22.64 2.00 2.44
CA GLY A 624 -23.58 1.73 1.37
C GLY A 624 -24.32 3.01 0.92
N PRO A 625 -25.34 2.90 0.09
CA PRO A 625 -26.01 4.08 -0.50
C PRO A 625 -26.85 4.88 0.50
N GLN A 626 -27.23 4.31 1.65
CA GLN A 626 -28.09 4.96 2.63
C GLN A 626 -27.28 5.68 3.71
N LYS A 627 -27.73 6.86 4.12
CA LYS A 627 -27.05 7.67 5.15
C LYS A 627 -26.86 6.95 6.49
N THR A 628 -27.77 6.06 6.85
CA THR A 628 -27.72 5.32 8.13
C THR A 628 -26.46 4.50 8.30
N TRP A 629 -25.86 4.02 7.22
CA TRP A 629 -24.61 3.23 7.24
C TRP A 629 -23.37 4.06 7.62
N PHE A 630 -23.47 5.38 7.55
CA PHE A 630 -22.37 6.27 7.90
C PHE A 630 -22.44 6.80 9.34
N SER A 631 -23.47 6.45 10.12
CA SER A 631 -23.60 6.95 11.49
C SER A 631 -22.80 6.11 12.49
N MET A 632 -22.26 6.75 13.53
CA MET A 632 -21.53 6.09 14.61
C MET A 632 -22.46 5.23 15.47
N SER A 633 -23.71 5.66 15.65
CA SER A 633 -24.71 4.90 16.39
C SER A 633 -25.10 3.60 15.69
N ASN A 634 -25.26 3.61 14.34
CA ASN A 634 -25.48 2.40 13.55
C ASN A 634 -24.26 1.49 13.60
N PHE A 635 -23.05 2.04 13.49
CA PHE A 635 -21.80 1.27 13.61
C PHE A 635 -21.77 0.44 14.90
N ARG A 636 -21.99 1.08 16.05
CA ARG A 636 -21.99 0.41 17.35
C ARG A 636 -23.09 -0.64 17.48
N SER A 637 -24.31 -0.30 17.05
CA SER A 637 -25.44 -1.23 17.13
C SER A 637 -25.29 -2.46 16.26
N THR A 638 -24.67 -2.32 15.09
CA THR A 638 -24.35 -3.46 14.20
C THR A 638 -23.36 -4.43 14.87
N LEU A 639 -22.25 -3.93 15.42
CA LEU A 639 -21.27 -4.78 16.09
C LEU A 639 -21.88 -5.51 17.28
N ALA A 640 -22.67 -4.81 18.11
CA ALA A 640 -23.39 -5.43 19.24
C ALA A 640 -24.41 -6.49 18.77
N ALA A 641 -25.10 -6.28 17.65
CA ALA A 641 -26.03 -7.24 17.09
C ALA A 641 -25.32 -8.51 16.57
N MET A 642 -24.12 -8.36 16.00
CA MET A 642 -23.30 -9.51 15.58
C MET A 642 -22.81 -10.33 16.78
N GLU A 643 -22.33 -9.68 17.83
CA GLU A 643 -21.96 -10.36 19.08
C GLU A 643 -23.14 -11.15 19.65
N ASN A 644 -24.31 -10.52 19.74
CA ASN A 644 -25.53 -11.18 20.20
C ASN A 644 -25.99 -12.35 19.32
N TYR A 645 -25.65 -12.33 18.04
CA TYR A 645 -25.91 -13.44 17.11
C TYR A 645 -24.93 -14.60 17.30
N GLY A 646 -23.73 -14.36 17.87
CA GLY A 646 -22.75 -15.40 18.16
C GLY A 646 -21.38 -15.21 17.53
N TYR A 647 -21.08 -14.03 16.95
CA TYR A 647 -19.74 -13.70 16.50
C TYR A 647 -18.81 -13.44 17.69
N ALA A 648 -17.65 -14.08 17.69
CA ALA A 648 -16.57 -13.72 18.60
C ALA A 648 -15.96 -12.38 18.20
N LYS A 649 -15.66 -11.52 19.17
CA LYS A 649 -15.15 -10.15 18.90
C LYS A 649 -13.86 -10.16 18.07
N GLU A 650 -12.96 -11.07 18.37
CA GLU A 650 -11.69 -11.27 17.68
C GLU A 650 -11.84 -11.74 16.23
N LYS A 651 -13.05 -12.09 15.79
CA LYS A 651 -13.40 -12.42 14.41
C LYS A 651 -14.16 -11.30 13.70
N ILE A 652 -14.52 -10.22 14.37
CA ILE A 652 -15.25 -9.09 13.76
C ILE A 652 -14.25 -8.08 13.24
N TYR A 653 -14.18 -7.92 11.94
CA TYR A 653 -13.35 -6.94 11.25
C TYR A 653 -14.26 -5.79 10.79
N ALA A 654 -14.33 -4.74 11.60
CA ALA A 654 -15.20 -3.58 11.38
C ALA A 654 -14.74 -2.73 10.19
N SER A 655 -15.54 -1.72 9.79
CA SER A 655 -15.15 -0.86 8.66
C SER A 655 -15.49 0.62 8.84
N TYR A 656 -14.82 1.42 8.03
CA TYR A 656 -15.24 2.76 7.63
C TYR A 656 -15.14 2.89 6.10
N SER A 657 -15.62 4.00 5.53
CA SER A 657 -15.59 4.17 4.08
C SER A 657 -15.11 5.56 3.69
N THR A 658 -14.33 5.61 2.63
CA THR A 658 -13.93 6.85 1.94
C THR A 658 -14.98 7.34 0.95
N THR A 659 -16.08 6.60 0.78
CA THR A 659 -17.22 6.96 -0.08
C THR A 659 -18.26 7.77 0.68
N THR A 660 -19.38 8.08 0.03
CA THR A 660 -20.52 8.80 0.62
C THR A 660 -21.82 8.10 0.32
N SER A 661 -22.86 8.38 1.11
CA SER A 661 -24.25 8.02 0.74
C SER A 661 -24.62 8.66 -0.60
N GLY A 662 -25.50 8.03 -1.37
CA GLY A 662 -26.19 8.73 -2.46
C GLY A 662 -27.21 9.73 -1.92
N PRO A 663 -27.57 10.76 -2.67
CA PRO A 663 -28.70 11.64 -2.33
C PRO A 663 -30.05 10.91 -2.48
N TYR A 664 -30.05 9.71 -3.06
CA TYR A 664 -31.23 8.90 -3.32
C TYR A 664 -31.19 7.58 -2.54
N THR A 665 -32.36 7.16 -2.03
CA THR A 665 -32.54 5.81 -1.54
C THR A 665 -32.39 4.81 -2.71
N GLY A 666 -31.32 4.00 -2.69
CA GLY A 666 -30.99 3.07 -3.74
C GLY A 666 -30.01 3.60 -4.81
N GLY A 667 -29.43 4.80 -4.59
CA GLY A 667 -28.39 5.33 -5.47
C GLY A 667 -27.02 4.66 -5.27
N THR A 668 -26.15 4.80 -6.27
CA THR A 668 -24.74 4.42 -6.20
C THR A 668 -23.98 5.35 -5.26
N MET A 669 -23.00 4.81 -4.55
CA MET A 669 -22.07 5.60 -3.75
C MET A 669 -21.31 6.60 -4.64
N ALA A 670 -21.19 7.85 -4.18
CA ALA A 670 -20.60 8.95 -4.96
C ALA A 670 -19.16 9.26 -4.49
N SER A 671 -18.28 8.26 -4.53
CA SER A 671 -16.90 8.36 -4.01
C SER A 671 -16.08 9.49 -4.64
N SER A 672 -16.18 9.70 -5.95
CA SER A 672 -15.42 10.75 -6.64
C SER A 672 -15.84 12.15 -6.21
N ILE A 673 -17.12 12.37 -5.92
CA ILE A 673 -17.63 13.65 -5.45
C ILE A 673 -17.02 13.98 -4.09
N ILE A 674 -17.10 13.06 -3.13
CA ILE A 674 -16.62 13.35 -1.77
C ILE A 674 -15.10 13.48 -1.69
N LYS A 675 -14.35 12.76 -2.53
CA LYS A 675 -12.90 12.96 -2.65
C LYS A 675 -12.58 14.40 -3.10
N GLY A 676 -13.29 14.90 -4.11
CA GLY A 676 -13.14 16.27 -4.59
C GLY A 676 -13.48 17.32 -3.53
N VAL A 677 -14.59 17.12 -2.80
CA VAL A 677 -15.01 18.01 -1.71
C VAL A 677 -13.96 18.04 -0.60
N ARG A 678 -13.54 16.88 -0.10
CA ARG A 678 -12.53 16.79 0.97
C ARG A 678 -11.19 17.40 0.56
N ASN A 679 -10.75 17.17 -0.67
CA ASN A 679 -9.49 17.72 -1.18
C ASN A 679 -9.52 19.24 -1.32
N GLY A 680 -10.68 19.84 -1.56
CA GLY A 680 -10.89 21.29 -1.66
C GLY A 680 -11.10 22.00 -0.31
N MET A 681 -11.29 21.24 0.78
CA MET A 681 -11.48 21.82 2.11
C MET A 681 -10.17 22.40 2.67
N MET A 682 -10.22 23.63 3.15
CA MET A 682 -9.10 24.32 3.77
C MET A 682 -9.08 24.11 5.29
N GLU A 683 -7.94 24.37 5.91
CA GLU A 683 -7.84 24.39 7.37
C GLU A 683 -8.83 25.43 7.91
N GLY A 684 -9.70 25.05 8.86
CA GLY A 684 -10.77 25.88 9.42
C GLY A 684 -12.16 25.69 8.80
N ASP A 685 -12.25 25.05 7.63
CA ASP A 685 -13.57 24.70 7.02
C ASP A 685 -14.22 23.49 7.69
N PHE A 686 -13.51 22.87 8.61
CA PHE A 686 -13.90 21.61 9.22
C PHE A 686 -14.34 21.79 10.67
N THR A 687 -15.55 21.39 10.94
CA THR A 687 -16.04 21.16 12.31
C THR A 687 -16.17 19.66 12.51
N PRO A 688 -15.29 19.04 13.33
CA PRO A 688 -15.34 17.61 13.58
C PRO A 688 -16.70 17.14 14.10
N ASN A 689 -17.24 16.09 13.51
CA ASN A 689 -18.49 15.46 13.96
C ASN A 689 -18.23 13.99 14.29
N GLU A 690 -18.58 13.59 15.51
CA GLU A 690 -18.40 12.21 15.99
C GLU A 690 -19.44 11.25 15.45
N GLU A 691 -20.63 11.74 15.09
CA GLU A 691 -21.74 10.90 14.66
C GLU A 691 -21.74 10.70 13.15
N MET A 692 -21.67 11.76 12.36
CA MET A 692 -21.72 11.69 10.89
C MET A 692 -21.44 13.05 10.27
N ASP A 693 -20.56 13.12 9.30
CA ASP A 693 -20.35 14.32 8.50
C ASP A 693 -21.31 14.39 7.32
N SER A 694 -21.53 15.60 6.81
CA SER A 694 -22.36 15.82 5.62
C SER A 694 -21.88 17.02 4.80
N TRP A 695 -22.21 16.98 3.53
CA TRP A 695 -21.98 18.07 2.61
C TRP A 695 -23.20 18.24 1.70
N THR A 696 -23.61 19.50 1.50
CA THR A 696 -24.73 19.84 0.61
C THR A 696 -24.18 20.54 -0.63
N ASP A 697 -24.51 20.04 -1.81
CA ASP A 697 -24.07 20.62 -3.07
C ASP A 697 -24.84 21.89 -3.45
N ALA A 698 -24.43 22.54 -4.56
CA ALA A 698 -25.05 23.76 -5.05
C ALA A 698 -26.50 23.57 -5.50
N THR A 699 -26.98 22.32 -5.70
CA THR A 699 -28.37 22.00 -6.05
C THR A 699 -29.22 21.71 -4.82
N GLY A 700 -28.64 21.72 -3.60
CA GLY A 700 -29.32 21.45 -2.35
C GLY A 700 -29.40 19.97 -1.97
N LEU A 701 -28.70 19.08 -2.69
CA LEU A 701 -28.61 17.65 -2.36
C LEU A 701 -27.57 17.41 -1.27
N THR A 702 -27.93 16.69 -0.21
CA THR A 702 -27.06 16.41 0.91
C THR A 702 -26.52 14.98 0.85
N TYR A 703 -25.20 14.87 0.97
CA TYR A 703 -24.42 13.63 1.01
C TYR A 703 -23.89 13.43 2.43
N TYR A 704 -23.95 12.20 2.92
CA TYR A 704 -23.47 11.85 4.26
C TYR A 704 -22.28 10.91 4.15
N PHE A 705 -21.28 11.08 5.01
CA PHE A 705 -20.04 10.33 4.95
C PHE A 705 -19.37 10.21 6.32
N THR A 706 -18.40 9.32 6.41
CA THR A 706 -17.50 9.20 7.56
C THR A 706 -16.47 10.31 7.48
N GLY A 707 -16.39 11.15 8.51
CA GLY A 707 -15.34 12.16 8.63
C GLY A 707 -14.14 11.70 9.48
N PRO A 708 -13.10 12.54 9.61
CA PRO A 708 -11.89 12.22 10.36
C PRO A 708 -12.13 11.84 11.81
N LEU A 709 -12.90 12.64 12.55
CA LEU A 709 -13.18 12.39 13.97
C LEU A 709 -13.99 11.12 14.19
N GLN A 710 -15.00 10.89 13.35
CA GLN A 710 -15.77 9.65 13.40
C GLN A 710 -14.89 8.43 13.08
N THR A 711 -14.00 8.53 12.08
CA THR A 711 -13.04 7.47 11.74
C THR A 711 -12.17 7.13 12.94
N TYR A 712 -11.61 8.14 13.61
CA TYR A 712 -10.85 7.96 14.84
C TYR A 712 -11.71 7.26 15.92
N ARG A 713 -12.95 7.69 16.11
CA ARG A 713 -13.87 7.12 17.11
C ARG A 713 -14.29 5.69 16.80
N ARG A 714 -14.50 5.33 15.53
CA ARG A 714 -14.73 3.94 15.09
C ARG A 714 -13.53 3.07 15.42
N ALA A 715 -12.33 3.50 15.03
CA ALA A 715 -11.09 2.78 15.30
C ALA A 715 -10.83 2.64 16.81
N LYS A 716 -11.03 3.72 17.59
CA LYS A 716 -10.93 3.66 19.04
C LYS A 716 -11.94 2.69 19.67
N HIS A 717 -13.16 2.64 19.14
CA HIS A 717 -14.17 1.68 19.62
C HIS A 717 -13.74 0.23 19.34
N VAL A 718 -13.11 -0.04 18.19
CA VAL A 718 -12.53 -1.34 17.86
C VAL A 718 -11.43 -1.73 18.85
N VAL A 719 -10.53 -0.80 19.16
CA VAL A 719 -9.46 -0.98 20.16
C VAL A 719 -10.04 -1.29 21.54
N ASP A 720 -10.93 -0.44 22.04
CA ASP A 720 -11.46 -0.53 23.41
C ASP A 720 -12.26 -1.82 23.65
N ASN A 721 -12.84 -2.39 22.60
CA ASN A 721 -13.65 -3.62 22.66
C ASN A 721 -12.92 -4.86 22.16
N GLN A 722 -11.67 -4.76 21.74
CA GLN A 722 -10.83 -5.87 21.29
C GLN A 722 -11.41 -6.65 20.09
N TYR A 723 -12.00 -5.94 19.13
CA TYR A 723 -12.38 -6.51 17.84
C TYR A 723 -11.14 -6.87 17.03
N HIS A 724 -11.29 -7.68 15.96
CA HIS A 724 -10.18 -8.11 15.08
C HIS A 724 -9.37 -6.95 14.54
N GLY A 725 -10.04 -5.90 14.07
CA GLY A 725 -9.44 -4.74 13.45
C GLY A 725 -10.48 -3.89 12.75
N ILE A 726 -10.02 -2.94 11.94
CA ILE A 726 -10.88 -2.11 11.11
C ILE A 726 -10.27 -1.96 9.71
N PHE A 727 -11.08 -2.08 8.67
CA PHE A 727 -10.66 -1.88 7.28
C PHE A 727 -11.44 -0.74 6.63
N TYR A 728 -11.03 -0.31 5.45
CA TYR A 728 -11.77 0.69 4.70
C TYR A 728 -11.90 0.39 3.21
N TRP A 729 -13.04 0.76 2.69
CA TRP A 729 -13.38 0.81 1.27
C TRP A 729 -13.34 2.27 0.82
N ASP A 730 -12.42 2.73 -0.02
CA ASP A 730 -11.23 2.06 -0.48
C ASP A 730 -10.06 3.05 -0.50
N MET A 731 -8.87 2.54 -0.63
CA MET A 731 -7.63 3.31 -0.57
C MET A 731 -7.54 4.38 -1.69
N GLY A 732 -8.02 4.08 -2.88
CA GLY A 732 -7.97 4.99 -4.02
C GLY A 732 -8.91 6.20 -3.93
N ASN A 733 -9.90 6.15 -3.05
CA ASN A 733 -10.88 7.23 -2.84
C ASN A 733 -10.55 8.14 -1.66
N ASP A 734 -9.47 7.87 -0.91
CA ASP A 734 -9.03 8.79 0.13
C ASP A 734 -8.28 10.00 -0.47
N VAL A 735 -8.22 11.09 0.28
CA VAL A 735 -7.46 12.29 -0.09
C VAL A 735 -5.97 12.08 0.22
N PRO A 736 -5.05 12.93 -0.29
CA PRO A 736 -3.63 12.80 0.00
C PRO A 736 -3.32 12.71 1.50
N VAL A 737 -2.33 11.91 1.89
CA VAL A 737 -2.01 11.59 3.28
C VAL A 737 -1.73 12.84 4.13
N ARG A 738 -1.10 13.87 3.54
CA ARG A 738 -0.81 15.14 4.25
C ARG A 738 -2.03 16.03 4.42
N HIS A 739 -3.13 15.70 3.77
CA HIS A 739 -4.37 16.45 3.92
C HIS A 739 -5.04 16.14 5.27
N GLN A 740 -5.61 17.16 5.91
CA GLN A 740 -6.27 17.01 7.22
C GLN A 740 -7.45 16.01 7.20
N TYR A 741 -8.09 15.83 6.06
CA TYR A 741 -9.22 14.93 5.85
C TYR A 741 -8.85 13.50 5.44
N ASN A 742 -7.58 13.12 5.39
CA ASN A 742 -7.21 11.74 5.09
C ASN A 742 -7.68 10.81 6.20
N LEU A 743 -8.62 9.92 5.89
CA LEU A 743 -9.28 9.07 6.89
C LEU A 743 -8.34 7.97 7.38
N ALA A 744 -7.54 7.38 6.51
CA ALA A 744 -6.61 6.33 6.88
C ALA A 744 -5.59 6.80 7.94
N LYS A 745 -5.13 8.06 7.84
CA LYS A 745 -4.27 8.70 8.86
C LYS A 745 -4.96 8.78 10.22
N TRP A 746 -6.20 9.26 10.26
CA TRP A 746 -6.95 9.36 11.52
C TRP A 746 -7.28 7.99 12.11
N CYS A 747 -7.54 6.99 11.28
CA CYS A 747 -7.71 5.61 11.72
C CYS A 747 -6.41 5.08 12.34
N SER A 748 -5.27 5.25 11.66
CA SER A 748 -3.98 4.75 12.14
C SER A 748 -3.55 5.39 13.46
N TYR A 749 -3.94 6.64 13.73
CA TYR A 749 -3.72 7.27 15.03
C TYR A 749 -4.40 6.54 16.19
N ALA A 750 -5.60 6.00 15.97
CA ALA A 750 -6.32 5.26 17.01
C ALA A 750 -5.83 3.82 17.15
N LEU A 751 -5.40 3.20 16.05
CA LEU A 751 -5.08 1.76 16.01
C LEU A 751 -3.63 1.45 16.31
N ASN A 752 -2.73 2.39 16.18
CA ASN A 752 -1.30 2.09 16.20
C ASN A 752 -0.89 1.05 15.12
N ALA A 753 -1.58 1.07 13.99
CA ALA A 753 -1.55 0.01 12.98
C ALA A 753 -0.55 0.26 11.85
N ASN A 754 0.35 1.25 12.01
CA ASN A 754 1.39 1.53 11.03
C ASN A 754 2.35 0.35 10.91
N VAL A 755 2.84 0.10 9.71
CA VAL A 755 3.93 -0.85 9.51
C VAL A 755 5.26 -0.23 9.94
N ASP A 756 6.05 -1.00 10.66
CA ASP A 756 7.37 -0.57 11.09
C ASP A 756 8.43 -0.88 10.05
N THR A 757 9.37 0.05 9.88
CA THR A 757 10.59 -0.23 9.14
C THR A 757 11.38 -1.33 9.87
N LEU A 758 11.81 -2.35 9.14
CA LEU A 758 12.69 -3.39 9.69
C LEU A 758 14.09 -2.81 9.90
N ILE A 759 14.37 -2.35 11.12
CA ILE A 759 15.65 -1.78 11.51
C ILE A 759 16.44 -2.81 12.32
N THR A 760 17.54 -3.30 11.75
CA THR A 760 18.42 -4.27 12.40
C THR A 760 19.67 -3.64 13.01
N HIS A 761 20.04 -2.46 12.54
CA HIS A 761 21.22 -1.72 13.00
C HIS A 761 21.00 -0.21 12.80
N VAL A 762 21.52 0.61 13.71
CA VAL A 762 21.64 2.06 13.56
C VAL A 762 23.03 2.52 14.00
N ASP A 763 23.58 3.47 13.25
CA ASP A 763 24.84 4.13 13.64
C ASP A 763 24.51 5.25 14.65
N VAL A 764 25.04 5.12 15.86
CA VAL A 764 24.94 6.18 16.87
C VAL A 764 25.93 7.29 16.49
N LYS A 765 25.40 8.46 16.19
CA LYS A 765 26.18 9.68 15.89
C LYS A 765 25.93 10.68 17.00
N PRO A 766 26.72 10.63 18.11
CA PRO A 766 26.57 11.59 19.18
C PRO A 766 26.92 12.98 18.65
N TYR A 767 26.19 13.97 19.13
CA TYR A 767 26.52 15.37 18.84
C TYR A 767 27.95 15.65 19.31
N ASP A 768 28.78 16.11 18.41
CA ASP A 768 30.15 16.58 18.74
C ASP A 768 30.24 18.12 18.64
N ALA A 769 30.19 18.77 19.77
CA ALA A 769 30.31 20.24 19.87
C ALA A 769 31.61 20.77 19.23
N SER A 770 32.65 19.92 19.13
CA SER A 770 33.95 20.32 18.53
C SER A 770 33.88 20.41 17.01
N LEU A 771 32.90 19.70 16.36
CA LEU A 771 32.70 19.75 14.91
C LEU A 771 31.94 21.00 14.44
N GLY A 772 31.52 21.89 15.36
CA GLY A 772 30.88 23.16 15.03
C GLY A 772 29.54 23.04 14.32
N VAL A 773 28.86 21.87 14.38
CA VAL A 773 27.53 21.63 13.74
C VAL A 773 26.42 22.35 14.53
N ARG A 774 26.78 23.44 15.26
CA ARG A 774 25.81 24.28 15.99
C ARG A 774 24.90 25.13 15.12
N ASP A 775 25.29 25.34 13.88
CA ASP A 775 24.49 26.08 12.92
C ASP A 775 24.92 25.64 11.52
N MET A 776 24.15 24.80 10.87
CA MET A 776 24.14 24.86 9.42
C MET A 776 23.33 26.08 8.91
N ARG A 777 23.18 27.12 9.72
CA ARG A 777 23.18 28.49 9.26
C ARG A 777 24.63 28.90 9.16
N LEU A 778 25.24 28.57 8.04
CA LEU A 778 26.52 29.13 7.63
C LEU A 778 26.36 30.66 7.73
N THR A 779 26.97 31.24 8.74
CA THR A 779 27.02 32.70 8.93
C THR A 779 28.18 33.24 8.08
N GLY A 780 27.93 34.10 7.13
CA GLY A 780 28.95 34.77 6.35
C GLY A 780 29.28 34.12 5.01
N ASP A 781 30.45 34.45 4.46
CA ASP A 781 30.94 34.13 3.10
C ASP A 781 30.92 32.63 2.69
N GLU A 782 30.80 31.72 3.67
CA GLU A 782 30.75 30.28 3.39
C GLU A 782 29.44 29.80 2.77
N THR A 783 28.36 30.59 2.85
CA THR A 783 27.05 30.24 2.26
C THR A 783 26.87 30.81 0.85
N VAL A 784 27.69 31.76 0.44
CA VAL A 784 27.58 32.41 -0.84
C VAL A 784 28.04 31.44 -1.91
N MET A 785 27.10 30.99 -2.75
CA MET A 785 27.39 30.16 -3.92
C MET A 785 28.13 31.01 -4.96
N ALA A 786 29.32 30.59 -5.31
CA ALA A 786 30.14 31.24 -6.36
C ALA A 786 30.19 30.37 -7.60
N GLY A 787 29.83 30.94 -8.76
CA GLY A 787 29.82 30.22 -10.04
C GLY A 787 28.57 29.40 -10.33
N GLU A 788 28.69 28.42 -11.19
CA GLU A 788 27.58 27.61 -11.70
C GLU A 788 26.78 26.93 -10.58
N VAL A 789 25.48 27.10 -10.62
CA VAL A 789 24.53 26.44 -9.74
C VAL A 789 23.59 25.51 -10.48
N SER A 790 23.16 24.43 -9.81
CA SER A 790 22.14 23.50 -10.29
C SER A 790 20.93 23.58 -9.38
N ILE A 791 19.74 23.72 -9.95
CA ILE A 791 18.48 23.79 -9.21
C ILE A 791 17.67 22.53 -9.44
N TYR A 792 17.17 21.98 -8.37
CA TYR A 792 16.34 20.78 -8.35
C TYR A 792 14.98 21.08 -7.73
N ASN A 793 13.93 20.43 -8.22
CA ASN A 793 12.65 20.44 -7.53
C ASN A 793 12.71 19.55 -6.28
N MET A 794 11.64 19.56 -5.49
CA MET A 794 11.57 18.76 -4.24
C MET A 794 11.61 17.23 -4.48
N MET A 795 11.42 16.78 -5.72
CA MET A 795 11.56 15.37 -6.13
C MET A 795 13.00 15.01 -6.56
N GLY A 796 13.93 15.97 -6.46
CA GLY A 796 15.32 15.75 -6.84
C GLY A 796 15.59 15.84 -8.36
N VAL A 797 14.62 16.25 -9.16
CA VAL A 797 14.77 16.42 -10.61
C VAL A 797 15.46 17.75 -10.90
N LEU A 798 16.49 17.74 -11.73
CA LEU A 798 17.18 18.94 -12.18
C LEU A 798 16.22 19.82 -13.01
N VAL A 799 15.97 21.04 -12.54
CA VAL A 799 15.09 22.00 -13.20
C VAL A 799 15.86 22.92 -14.14
N CYS A 800 16.98 23.47 -13.67
CA CYS A 800 17.86 24.29 -14.51
C CYS A 800 19.29 24.34 -13.94
N LYS A 801 20.22 24.80 -14.77
CA LYS A 801 21.57 25.24 -14.39
C LYS A 801 21.80 26.67 -14.88
N ALA A 802 22.51 27.46 -14.11
CA ALA A 802 22.88 28.83 -14.49
C ALA A 802 24.27 29.19 -13.95
N ALA A 803 24.86 30.23 -14.51
CA ALA A 803 26.18 30.70 -14.13
C ALA A 803 26.20 31.33 -12.72
N THR A 804 25.07 31.87 -12.27
CA THR A 804 24.88 32.43 -10.93
C THR A 804 23.56 31.97 -10.30
N LYS A 805 23.47 32.10 -8.99
CA LYS A 805 22.25 31.79 -8.23
C LYS A 805 21.09 32.71 -8.62
N GLU A 806 21.36 34.01 -8.78
CA GLU A 806 20.37 35.03 -9.13
C GLU A 806 19.78 34.77 -10.53
N GLU A 807 20.62 34.43 -11.50
CA GLU A 807 20.19 34.07 -12.85
C GLU A 807 19.32 32.82 -12.87
N ALA A 808 19.71 31.83 -12.11
CA ALA A 808 18.92 30.61 -11.95
C ALA A 808 17.55 30.89 -11.32
N ILE A 809 17.50 31.67 -10.25
CA ILE A 809 16.26 32.03 -9.54
C ILE A 809 15.31 32.82 -10.44
N ALA A 810 15.82 33.72 -11.27
CA ALA A 810 15.01 34.53 -12.18
C ALA A 810 14.17 33.68 -13.16
N GLN A 811 14.69 32.54 -13.56
CA GLN A 811 14.06 31.65 -14.56
C GLN A 811 13.03 30.68 -13.97
N LEU A 812 12.95 30.55 -12.63
CA LEU A 812 12.09 29.57 -11.98
C LEU A 812 10.64 30.05 -11.88
N PRO A 813 9.65 29.19 -12.11
CA PRO A 813 8.28 29.43 -11.66
C PRO A 813 8.18 29.44 -10.12
N ARG A 814 7.01 29.81 -9.60
CA ARG A 814 6.75 29.71 -8.15
C ARG A 814 6.88 28.26 -7.68
N GLY A 815 7.50 28.05 -6.53
CA GLY A 815 7.65 26.69 -5.98
C GLY A 815 8.80 26.54 -5.01
N PHE A 816 8.94 25.32 -4.49
CA PHE A 816 10.03 24.93 -3.60
C PHE A 816 11.15 24.27 -4.41
N TYR A 817 12.39 24.66 -4.14
CA TYR A 817 13.57 24.23 -4.87
C TYR A 817 14.76 23.95 -3.94
N ILE A 818 15.67 23.11 -4.39
CA ILE A 818 16.97 22.88 -3.79
C ILE A 818 18.02 23.42 -4.76
N ILE A 819 18.79 24.42 -4.32
CA ILE A 819 19.89 25.01 -5.08
C ILE A 819 21.18 24.33 -4.61
N LYS A 820 21.97 23.81 -5.55
CA LYS A 820 23.29 23.22 -5.27
C LYS A 820 24.36 23.94 -6.06
N GLY A 821 25.45 24.32 -5.39
CA GLY A 821 26.58 25.01 -6.00
C GLY A 821 27.86 24.76 -5.22
N ARG A 822 28.88 25.61 -5.46
CA ARG A 822 30.12 25.65 -4.67
C ARG A 822 30.31 27.05 -4.12
N ASN A 823 30.90 27.18 -2.93
CA ASN A 823 31.30 28.46 -2.42
C ASN A 823 32.64 28.93 -3.02
N SER A 824 33.09 30.11 -2.67
CA SER A 824 34.36 30.70 -3.13
C SER A 824 35.59 29.83 -2.84
N GLN A 825 35.50 28.93 -1.86
CA GLN A 825 36.55 27.96 -1.49
C GLN A 825 36.42 26.61 -2.23
N GLY A 826 35.46 26.47 -3.15
CA GLY A 826 35.22 25.24 -3.91
C GLY A 826 34.43 24.15 -3.15
N LYS A 827 34.01 24.39 -1.91
CA LYS A 827 33.23 23.49 -1.09
C LYS A 827 31.79 23.43 -1.63
N ARG A 828 31.16 22.21 -1.69
CA ARG A 828 29.77 22.05 -2.10
C ARG A 828 28.82 22.65 -1.07
N VAL A 829 27.86 23.43 -1.55
CA VAL A 829 26.84 24.11 -0.74
C VAL A 829 25.49 23.79 -1.33
N SER A 830 24.48 23.60 -0.50
CA SER A 830 23.10 23.44 -0.91
C SER A 830 22.17 24.31 -0.06
N GLU A 831 21.14 24.86 -0.68
CA GLU A 831 20.17 25.75 -0.06
C GLU A 831 18.76 25.36 -0.49
N LYS A 832 17.81 25.37 0.45
CA LYS A 832 16.38 25.22 0.15
C LYS A 832 15.79 26.62 -0.07
N MET A 833 15.03 26.79 -1.13
CA MET A 833 14.42 28.05 -1.51
C MET A 833 12.94 27.86 -1.78
N ASN A 834 12.13 28.80 -1.27
CA ASN A 834 10.73 28.96 -1.66
C ASN A 834 10.61 30.25 -2.51
N LYS A 835 10.31 30.09 -3.82
CA LYS A 835 10.05 31.23 -4.69
C LYS A 835 8.57 31.60 -4.64
N LEU A 836 8.26 32.70 -3.98
CA LEU A 836 6.89 33.19 -3.75
C LEU A 836 6.41 34.18 -4.83
N TYR A 837 7.31 34.85 -5.54
CA TYR A 837 7.00 35.91 -6.53
C TYR A 837 7.73 35.69 -7.86
#